data_ab926d2ff5feacfbfa9dac7363e14dd5
#
_entry.id   ab926d2ff5feacfbfa9dac7363e14dd5
#
_cell.length_a   1.000
_cell.length_b   1.000
_cell.length_c   1.000
_cell.angle_alpha   90.00
_cell.angle_beta   90.00
_cell.angle_gamma   90.00
#
_symmetry.space_group_name_H-M   'P 1'
#
loop_
_entity.id
_entity.type
_entity.pdbx_description
1 polymer ?
#
loop_
_entity_poly.entity_id
_entity_poly.type
_entity_poly.pdbx_seq_one_letter_code
_entity_poly.pdbx_strand_id
1 'polypeptide(L)'
;MLSLSIGWGIRGNYGHEYGAMIAGALAGMAAALVSGREDWRQRVPYFAFFGALGWAFGGSIAYMLPPSYTETGHLPTQVYGFLSVFLEAFLWAGLGGAATAFAAVEDREKLTAIFRPLIWVFGFWTLQYALQDTPFNIQERLFRGAGADHTWFRQRDPLYWLDSEWLEAVYALVALCLFDLWDRRFSKFAHLLGFGVVGAGAGFGLQRLLAMSGWQDAVVAALVHPQGDLTLLDAASGAPKFSAADMLTNWPVLFDQHSAHLGWLFGAIAGVSLYFYRYGAWRSGSGLLIRMAAWSMIVFLAGPVLLSNLPLFQHYGGFRLMPPRGDSWANTLGCMIGLILYFRKTGQKPMVFVTLLSGAFGGLALTTAQFVKVLCYSPGNPRLTENPIVIQAWQHWRSANWHSIVLEQFAGFLYALAIVVPIGLLASRLPQRRNEPRVRPWTEVFAVVFIFNILSYLNIVKNIEDWTAERKISVSGAQGVFRSVAESLRSPLFDSINLSAWSWFTLMWIALTAATVLVLVRHRRQSVALIPSTWLGKGQLLYLMFLWLMVIANFTKALVAFADGRIATEGTTMFNALVCTVLILGYACQPDEAPEFKKADFGLFTRKAALLAAVLLIGTATLYTIGIRSIYGNRPTGWGGKNLRLGPDADWRVKPLLKNKPHA
;
A
#
# COMPACT_ATOMS: atom_id res chain seq x y z
N MET A 1 -10.18 -9.45 -14.13
CA MET A 1 -10.63 -8.12 -13.72
C MET A 1 -11.48 -8.17 -12.45
N LEU A 2 -12.52 -8.99 -12.39
CA LEU A 2 -13.38 -9.10 -11.19
C LEU A 2 -12.61 -9.47 -9.90
N SER A 3 -11.59 -10.33 -9.99
CA SER A 3 -10.75 -10.71 -8.83
C SER A 3 -10.13 -9.52 -8.12
N LEU A 4 -9.59 -8.56 -8.88
CA LEU A 4 -9.02 -7.34 -8.30
C LEU A 4 -10.11 -6.39 -7.81
N SER A 5 -11.26 -6.33 -8.50
CA SER A 5 -12.44 -5.56 -8.08
C SER A 5 -12.94 -6.02 -6.71
N ILE A 6 -13.11 -7.33 -6.53
CA ILE A 6 -13.53 -7.93 -5.26
C ILE A 6 -12.50 -7.59 -4.17
N GLY A 7 -11.24 -7.96 -4.39
CA GLY A 7 -10.19 -7.75 -3.38
C GLY A 7 -10.01 -6.28 -3.01
N TRP A 8 -10.12 -5.38 -3.99
CA TRP A 8 -10.03 -3.94 -3.75
C TRP A 8 -11.26 -3.40 -3.02
N GLY A 9 -12.45 -3.88 -3.36
CA GLY A 9 -13.71 -3.49 -2.71
C GLY A 9 -13.79 -3.88 -1.23
N ILE A 10 -13.24 -5.04 -0.86
CA ILE A 10 -13.21 -5.49 0.55
C ILE A 10 -11.99 -4.96 1.32
N ARG A 11 -10.98 -4.41 0.64
CA ARG A 11 -9.73 -3.93 1.23
C ARG A 11 -9.94 -3.02 2.43
N GLY A 12 -10.78 -2.02 2.29
CA GLY A 12 -11.04 -1.03 3.34
C GLY A 12 -11.57 -1.61 4.64
N ASN A 13 -12.14 -2.81 4.59
CA ASN A 13 -12.66 -3.52 5.75
C ASN A 13 -11.58 -4.26 6.55
N TYR A 14 -10.43 -4.53 5.93
CA TYR A 14 -9.36 -5.33 6.51
C TYR A 14 -8.10 -4.52 6.85
N GLY A 15 -8.11 -3.23 6.64
CA GLY A 15 -6.94 -2.37 6.76
C GLY A 15 -6.28 -2.10 5.41
N HIS A 16 -5.37 -1.15 5.39
CA HIS A 16 -4.83 -0.66 4.13
C HIS A 16 -3.87 -1.66 3.47
N GLU A 17 -2.80 -2.05 4.15
CA GLU A 17 -1.73 -2.90 3.62
C GLU A 17 -2.20 -4.36 3.44
N TYR A 18 -2.71 -4.94 4.52
CA TYR A 18 -3.13 -6.34 4.54
C TYR A 18 -4.37 -6.59 3.66
N GLY A 19 -5.28 -5.62 3.61
CA GLY A 19 -6.43 -5.67 2.71
C GLY A 19 -6.01 -5.61 1.23
N ALA A 20 -5.03 -4.80 0.87
CA ALA A 20 -4.49 -4.73 -0.49
C ALA A 20 -3.80 -6.04 -0.92
N MET A 21 -3.23 -6.79 0.03
CA MET A 21 -2.67 -8.12 -0.25
C MET A 21 -3.72 -9.10 -0.77
N ILE A 22 -4.99 -9.00 -0.32
CA ILE A 22 -6.08 -9.85 -0.80
C ILE A 22 -6.28 -9.65 -2.30
N ALA A 23 -6.35 -8.40 -2.73
CA ALA A 23 -6.53 -8.04 -4.12
C ALA A 23 -5.39 -8.59 -5.00
N GLY A 24 -4.15 -8.41 -4.55
CA GLY A 24 -2.96 -8.90 -5.25
C GLY A 24 -2.88 -10.42 -5.33
N ALA A 25 -3.22 -11.13 -4.25
CA ALA A 25 -3.26 -12.59 -4.22
C ALA A 25 -4.29 -13.15 -5.21
N LEU A 26 -5.53 -12.64 -5.16
CA LEU A 26 -6.61 -13.08 -6.05
C LEU A 26 -6.29 -12.80 -7.52
N ALA A 27 -5.82 -11.61 -7.83
CA ALA A 27 -5.50 -11.24 -9.20
C ALA A 27 -4.28 -11.99 -9.74
N GLY A 28 -3.26 -12.22 -8.91
CA GLY A 28 -2.09 -13.03 -9.26
C GLY A 28 -2.46 -14.47 -9.59
N MET A 29 -3.26 -15.12 -8.74
CA MET A 29 -3.78 -16.48 -9.00
C MET A 29 -4.62 -16.54 -10.28
N ALA A 30 -5.55 -15.61 -10.44
CA ALA A 30 -6.40 -15.55 -11.64
C ALA A 30 -5.55 -15.36 -12.91
N ALA A 31 -4.55 -14.49 -12.88
CA ALA A 31 -3.65 -14.27 -14.02
C ALA A 31 -2.89 -15.53 -14.41
N ALA A 32 -2.37 -16.29 -13.44
CA ALA A 32 -1.71 -17.57 -13.69
C ALA A 32 -2.66 -18.62 -14.28
N LEU A 33 -3.87 -18.73 -13.73
CA LEU A 33 -4.86 -19.72 -14.15
C LEU A 33 -5.35 -19.51 -15.59
N VAL A 34 -5.64 -18.23 -15.95
CA VAL A 34 -6.19 -17.90 -17.28
C VAL A 34 -5.12 -17.63 -18.35
N SER A 35 -3.84 -17.76 -18.00
CA SER A 35 -2.73 -17.45 -18.92
C SER A 35 -2.58 -18.41 -20.11
N GLY A 36 -3.23 -19.57 -20.08
CA GLY A 36 -2.99 -20.68 -21.03
C GLY A 36 -1.63 -21.37 -20.87
N ARG A 37 -0.84 -21.02 -19.83
CA ARG A 37 0.52 -21.48 -19.61
C ARG A 37 0.61 -22.48 -18.48
N GLU A 38 0.97 -23.71 -18.77
CA GLU A 38 1.12 -24.77 -17.78
C GLU A 38 2.27 -24.46 -16.79
N ASP A 39 3.37 -23.90 -17.26
CA ASP A 39 4.49 -23.51 -16.41
C ASP A 39 4.11 -22.44 -15.36
N TRP A 40 3.15 -21.57 -15.67
CA TRP A 40 2.62 -20.58 -14.72
C TRP A 40 1.57 -21.19 -13.77
N ARG A 41 0.72 -22.09 -14.26
CA ARG A 41 -0.23 -22.84 -13.44
C ARG A 41 0.45 -23.65 -12.34
N GLN A 42 1.65 -24.18 -12.63
CA GLN A 42 2.50 -24.84 -11.63
C GLN A 42 3.06 -23.88 -10.57
N ARG A 43 2.91 -22.58 -10.75
CA ARG A 43 3.42 -21.51 -9.90
C ARG A 43 2.33 -20.66 -9.24
N VAL A 44 1.07 -21.07 -9.29
CA VAL A 44 -0.06 -20.32 -8.70
C VAL A 44 0.21 -19.86 -7.25
N PRO A 45 0.79 -20.67 -6.34
CA PRO A 45 1.13 -20.20 -4.99
C PRO A 45 2.10 -19.02 -4.98
N TYR A 46 3.06 -18.99 -5.88
CA TYR A 46 4.01 -17.89 -5.99
C TYR A 46 3.37 -16.63 -6.58
N PHE A 47 2.48 -16.78 -7.57
CA PHE A 47 1.71 -15.65 -8.08
C PHE A 47 0.83 -15.03 -6.99
N ALA A 48 0.21 -15.85 -6.14
CA ALA A 48 -0.54 -15.38 -4.98
C ALA A 48 0.34 -14.62 -3.98
N PHE A 49 1.47 -15.23 -3.60
CA PHE A 49 2.38 -14.68 -2.60
C PHE A 49 3.02 -13.36 -3.05
N PHE A 50 3.63 -13.33 -4.24
CA PHE A 50 4.27 -12.11 -4.75
C PHE A 50 3.24 -11.06 -5.15
N GLY A 51 2.09 -11.47 -5.67
CA GLY A 51 0.97 -10.56 -5.90
C GLY A 51 0.52 -9.89 -4.59
N ALA A 52 0.31 -10.66 -3.53
CA ALA A 52 -0.01 -10.12 -2.22
C ALA A 52 1.04 -9.09 -1.75
N LEU A 53 2.31 -9.47 -1.73
CA LEU A 53 3.39 -8.58 -1.26
C LEU A 53 3.51 -7.29 -2.09
N GLY A 54 3.45 -7.40 -3.41
CA GLY A 54 3.59 -6.22 -4.26
C GLY A 54 2.43 -5.24 -4.15
N TRP A 55 1.22 -5.74 -3.98
CA TRP A 55 0.04 -4.89 -3.79
C TRP A 55 -0.10 -4.35 -2.36
N ALA A 56 0.60 -4.92 -1.38
CA ALA A 56 0.65 -4.37 -0.02
C ALA A 56 1.15 -2.92 0.01
N PHE A 57 2.16 -2.59 -0.80
CA PHE A 57 2.65 -1.21 -0.92
C PHE A 57 1.55 -0.21 -1.26
N GLY A 58 0.49 -0.68 -1.90
CA GLY A 58 -0.67 0.09 -2.19
C GLY A 58 -1.48 0.52 -0.98
N GLY A 59 -1.36 -0.19 0.12
CA GLY A 59 -2.01 0.15 1.38
C GLY A 59 -1.29 1.24 2.15
N SER A 60 0.02 1.33 2.05
CA SER A 60 0.83 2.29 2.82
C SER A 60 0.62 3.74 2.37
N ILE A 61 0.15 3.99 1.15
CA ILE A 61 -0.11 5.35 0.69
C ILE A 61 -1.54 5.78 1.05
N ALA A 62 -1.69 6.84 1.83
CA ALA A 62 -2.99 7.40 2.22
C ALA A 62 -3.63 8.17 1.04
N TYR A 63 -4.38 7.50 0.18
CA TYR A 63 -4.96 8.07 -1.05
C TYR A 63 -6.16 8.99 -0.85
N MET A 64 -6.66 9.16 0.38
CA MET A 64 -7.89 9.92 0.63
C MET A 64 -7.74 11.44 0.47
N LEU A 65 -6.54 11.98 0.64
CA LEU A 65 -6.29 13.42 0.49
C LEU A 65 -6.22 13.87 -0.98
N PRO A 66 -5.44 13.23 -1.86
CA PRO A 66 -5.38 13.58 -3.27
C PRO A 66 -6.73 13.56 -4.00
N PRO A 67 -7.62 12.58 -3.76
CA PRO A 67 -9.00 12.68 -4.22
C PRO A 67 -9.71 13.96 -3.78
N SER A 68 -9.51 14.41 -2.55
CA SER A 68 -10.12 15.65 -2.05
C SER A 68 -9.60 16.90 -2.77
N TYR A 69 -8.35 16.91 -3.25
CA TYR A 69 -7.83 18.02 -4.05
C TYR A 69 -8.50 18.12 -5.43
N THR A 70 -8.91 16.99 -6.01
CA THR A 70 -9.63 16.99 -7.29
C THR A 70 -11.02 17.60 -7.17
N GLU A 71 -11.58 17.64 -5.96
CA GLU A 71 -12.94 18.11 -5.66
C GLU A 71 -13.00 19.59 -5.30
N THR A 72 -11.85 20.29 -5.30
CA THR A 72 -11.81 21.73 -5.01
C THR A 72 -12.22 22.55 -6.23
N GLY A 73 -12.79 23.73 -6.01
CA GLY A 73 -13.07 24.68 -7.12
C GLY A 73 -11.83 25.42 -7.64
N HIS A 74 -10.66 25.22 -7.02
CA HIS A 74 -9.41 25.91 -7.35
C HIS A 74 -8.60 25.16 -8.40
N LEU A 75 -8.42 25.74 -9.59
CA LEU A 75 -7.80 25.08 -10.74
C LEU A 75 -6.42 24.46 -10.44
N PRO A 76 -5.44 25.18 -9.86
CA PRO A 76 -4.12 24.59 -9.59
C PRO A 76 -4.20 23.37 -8.67
N THR A 77 -5.08 23.42 -7.67
CA THR A 77 -5.28 22.32 -6.73
C THR A 77 -5.94 21.11 -7.38
N GLN A 78 -6.91 21.32 -8.29
CA GLN A 78 -7.54 20.22 -9.03
C GLN A 78 -6.53 19.50 -9.93
N VAL A 79 -5.72 20.25 -10.67
CA VAL A 79 -4.66 19.68 -11.52
C VAL A 79 -3.66 18.90 -10.65
N TYR A 80 -3.20 19.51 -9.56
CA TYR A 80 -2.32 18.84 -8.60
C TYR A 80 -2.95 17.57 -8.02
N GLY A 81 -4.23 17.61 -7.70
CA GLY A 81 -4.98 16.44 -7.19
C GLY A 81 -4.98 15.29 -8.19
N PHE A 82 -5.30 15.53 -9.46
CA PHE A 82 -5.29 14.48 -10.48
C PHE A 82 -3.88 13.97 -10.78
N LEU A 83 -2.86 14.84 -10.81
CA LEU A 83 -1.47 14.40 -10.94
C LEU A 83 -1.06 13.51 -9.76
N SER A 84 -1.41 13.90 -8.53
CA SER A 84 -1.08 13.12 -7.32
C SER A 84 -1.79 11.78 -7.30
N VAL A 85 -3.10 11.73 -7.59
CA VAL A 85 -3.88 10.47 -7.69
C VAL A 85 -3.28 9.52 -8.73
N PHE A 86 -2.85 10.08 -9.89
CA PHE A 86 -2.20 9.26 -10.91
C PHE A 86 -0.87 8.69 -10.42
N LEU A 87 0.00 9.53 -9.84
CA LEU A 87 1.33 9.12 -9.38
C LEU A 87 1.26 8.08 -8.27
N GLU A 88 0.36 8.25 -7.31
CA GLU A 88 0.15 7.26 -6.26
C GLU A 88 -0.26 5.91 -6.82
N ALA A 89 -1.26 5.90 -7.68
CA ALA A 89 -1.73 4.68 -8.30
C ALA A 89 -0.70 4.07 -9.28
N PHE A 90 0.12 4.91 -9.91
CA PHE A 90 1.27 4.47 -10.71
C PHE A 90 2.28 3.70 -9.86
N LEU A 91 2.62 4.21 -8.68
CA LEU A 91 3.53 3.55 -7.75
C LEU A 91 2.95 2.22 -7.27
N TRP A 92 1.70 2.22 -6.89
CA TRP A 92 0.99 1.04 -6.45
C TRP A 92 1.00 -0.10 -7.44
N ALA A 93 0.40 0.19 -8.58
CA ALA A 93 0.23 -0.81 -9.61
C ALA A 93 1.57 -1.20 -10.24
N GLY A 94 2.55 -0.28 -10.27
CA GLY A 94 3.90 -0.55 -10.74
C GLY A 94 4.60 -1.62 -9.90
N LEU A 95 4.57 -1.50 -8.59
CA LEU A 95 5.12 -2.50 -7.66
C LEU A 95 4.28 -3.77 -7.65
N GLY A 96 2.94 -3.63 -7.61
CA GLY A 96 2.02 -4.77 -7.65
C GLY A 96 2.16 -5.63 -8.90
N GLY A 97 2.23 -4.98 -10.07
CA GLY A 97 2.45 -5.66 -11.35
C GLY A 97 3.83 -6.29 -11.46
N ALA A 98 4.89 -5.57 -11.02
CA ALA A 98 6.24 -6.11 -11.00
C ALA A 98 6.35 -7.36 -10.12
N ALA A 99 5.82 -7.33 -8.92
CA ALA A 99 5.86 -8.47 -8.01
C ALA A 99 5.05 -9.66 -8.56
N THR A 100 3.87 -9.41 -9.13
CA THR A 100 3.08 -10.45 -9.79
C THR A 100 3.86 -11.06 -10.97
N ALA A 101 4.50 -10.23 -11.80
CA ALA A 101 5.30 -10.68 -12.93
C ALA A 101 6.59 -11.39 -12.52
N PHE A 102 7.10 -11.18 -11.32
CA PHE A 102 8.28 -11.87 -10.80
C PHE A 102 8.11 -13.40 -10.84
N ALA A 103 6.91 -13.89 -10.47
CA ALA A 103 6.56 -15.30 -10.58
C ALA A 103 6.51 -15.83 -12.03
N ALA A 104 6.26 -14.94 -13.00
CA ALA A 104 6.21 -15.27 -14.43
C ALA A 104 7.58 -15.22 -15.11
N VAL A 105 8.40 -14.23 -14.74
CA VAL A 105 9.66 -13.90 -15.44
C VAL A 105 10.85 -14.69 -14.92
N GLU A 106 10.96 -14.85 -13.60
CA GLU A 106 12.14 -15.47 -13.00
C GLU A 106 12.13 -17.01 -13.12
N ASP A 107 13.31 -17.60 -13.22
CA ASP A 107 13.46 -19.04 -13.11
C ASP A 107 13.14 -19.52 -11.68
N ARG A 108 12.81 -20.81 -11.54
CA ARG A 108 12.38 -21.37 -10.25
C ARG A 108 13.48 -21.32 -9.19
N GLU A 109 14.72 -21.36 -9.58
CA GLU A 109 15.84 -21.26 -8.66
C GLU A 109 15.90 -19.88 -7.99
N LYS A 110 15.85 -18.81 -8.79
CA LYS A 110 15.83 -17.44 -8.29
C LYS A 110 14.54 -17.11 -7.57
N LEU A 111 13.40 -17.54 -8.12
CA LEU A 111 12.08 -17.36 -7.52
C LEU A 111 12.01 -17.94 -6.10
N THR A 112 12.57 -19.12 -5.88
CA THR A 112 12.58 -19.77 -4.56
C THR A 112 13.70 -19.28 -3.66
N ALA A 113 14.82 -18.79 -4.21
CA ALA A 113 15.93 -18.27 -3.42
C ALA A 113 15.57 -17.04 -2.61
N ILE A 114 14.68 -16.17 -3.13
CA ILE A 114 14.29 -14.92 -2.46
C ILE A 114 13.49 -15.14 -1.16
N PHE A 115 12.88 -16.32 -0.99
CA PHE A 115 12.16 -16.65 0.25
C PHE A 115 13.09 -16.67 1.47
N ARG A 116 14.35 -17.04 1.30
CA ARG A 116 15.31 -17.09 2.41
C ARG A 116 15.53 -15.71 3.06
N PRO A 117 15.93 -14.65 2.32
CA PRO A 117 16.05 -13.32 2.89
C PRO A 117 14.69 -12.73 3.30
N LEU A 118 13.59 -13.03 2.61
CA LEU A 118 12.26 -12.54 2.98
C LEU A 118 11.81 -13.04 4.36
N ILE A 119 12.10 -14.29 4.71
CA ILE A 119 11.78 -14.81 6.06
C ILE A 119 12.54 -14.03 7.14
N TRP A 120 13.78 -13.64 6.89
CA TRP A 120 14.53 -12.78 7.82
C TRP A 120 13.88 -11.41 7.95
N VAL A 121 13.47 -10.79 6.83
CA VAL A 121 12.76 -9.50 6.84
C VAL A 121 11.44 -9.63 7.63
N PHE A 122 10.63 -10.64 7.35
CA PHE A 122 9.39 -10.87 8.09
C PHE A 122 9.63 -11.14 9.58
N GLY A 123 10.67 -11.88 9.92
CA GLY A 123 11.07 -12.12 11.31
C GLY A 123 11.42 -10.81 12.02
N PHE A 124 12.14 -9.92 11.37
CA PHE A 124 12.50 -8.61 11.94
C PHE A 124 11.31 -7.65 12.03
N TRP A 125 10.40 -7.65 11.07
CA TRP A 125 9.15 -6.89 11.17
C TRP A 125 8.24 -7.43 12.29
N THR A 126 8.16 -8.74 12.43
CA THR A 126 7.44 -9.36 13.56
C THR A 126 8.09 -9.00 14.90
N LEU A 127 9.42 -8.98 14.96
CA LEU A 127 10.15 -8.54 16.14
C LEU A 127 9.89 -7.06 16.46
N GLN A 128 9.95 -6.19 15.47
CA GLN A 128 9.59 -4.77 15.61
C GLN A 128 8.19 -4.63 16.21
N TYR A 129 7.23 -5.35 15.65
CA TYR A 129 5.84 -5.32 16.10
C TYR A 129 5.69 -5.85 17.54
N ALA A 130 6.35 -6.96 17.87
CA ALA A 130 6.33 -7.54 19.20
C ALA A 130 7.01 -6.64 20.25
N LEU A 131 7.96 -5.82 19.86
CA LEU A 131 8.66 -4.90 20.75
C LEU A 131 7.95 -3.54 20.89
N GLN A 132 6.90 -3.29 20.11
CA GLN A 132 6.24 -1.98 20.02
C GLN A 132 5.67 -1.49 21.36
N ASP A 133 5.12 -2.42 22.15
CA ASP A 133 4.51 -2.14 23.46
C ASP A 133 5.42 -2.51 24.65
N THR A 134 6.70 -2.72 24.39
CA THR A 134 7.68 -3.11 25.42
C THR A 134 8.69 -1.99 25.70
N PRO A 135 9.40 -2.04 26.85
CA PRO A 135 10.50 -1.12 27.15
C PRO A 135 11.64 -1.14 26.12
N PHE A 136 11.69 -2.13 25.25
CA PHE A 136 12.68 -2.30 24.18
C PHE A 136 12.24 -1.67 22.85
N ASN A 137 11.13 -0.94 22.83
CA ASN A 137 10.70 -0.20 21.66
C ASN A 137 11.75 0.86 21.29
N ILE A 138 12.53 0.54 20.23
CA ILE A 138 13.62 1.43 19.77
C ILE A 138 13.03 2.75 19.27
N GLN A 139 11.89 2.72 18.61
CA GLN A 139 11.18 3.91 18.14
C GLN A 139 10.84 4.82 19.31
N GLU A 140 10.29 4.26 20.38
CA GLU A 140 9.93 5.00 21.57
C GLU A 140 11.17 5.61 22.26
N ARG A 141 12.24 4.83 22.37
CA ARG A 141 13.48 5.29 23.04
C ARG A 141 14.28 6.29 22.23
N LEU A 142 14.34 6.14 20.90
CA LEU A 142 15.09 7.06 20.04
C LEU A 142 14.36 8.39 19.85
N PHE A 143 13.03 8.36 19.89
CA PHE A 143 12.19 9.50 19.50
C PHE A 143 11.36 10.07 20.67
N ARG A 144 11.31 9.40 21.81
CA ARG A 144 10.66 9.91 23.01
C ARG A 144 11.73 10.33 24.02
N GLY A 145 11.80 11.61 24.26
CA GLY A 145 12.43 12.10 25.49
C GLY A 145 11.71 11.49 26.71
N ALA A 146 12.44 11.04 27.72
CA ALA A 146 11.89 10.48 28.94
C ALA A 146 10.82 11.44 29.53
N GLY A 147 9.55 11.00 29.60
CA GLY A 147 8.46 11.75 30.23
C GLY A 147 7.37 12.32 29.30
N ALA A 148 7.38 12.02 28.00
CA ALA A 148 6.31 12.46 27.09
C ALA A 148 5.08 11.56 27.16
N ASP A 149 3.90 12.15 27.31
CA ASP A 149 2.61 11.45 27.27
C ASP A 149 2.35 10.84 25.88
N HIS A 150 1.88 9.58 25.83
CA HIS A 150 1.69 8.77 24.63
C HIS A 150 0.83 9.44 23.54
N THR A 151 -0.22 10.14 23.92
CA THR A 151 -1.16 10.80 22.99
C THR A 151 -0.56 12.05 22.35
N TRP A 152 0.23 12.77 23.12
CA TRP A 152 0.88 13.99 22.69
C TRP A 152 2.03 13.73 21.73
N PHE A 153 2.71 12.62 21.92
CA PHE A 153 3.89 12.23 21.15
C PHE A 153 3.55 11.79 19.72
N ARG A 154 2.44 11.06 19.55
CA ARG A 154 1.97 10.65 18.22
C ARG A 154 1.69 11.84 17.28
N GLN A 155 1.37 13.00 17.83
CA GLN A 155 1.13 14.21 17.04
C GLN A 155 2.41 15.02 16.77
N ARG A 156 3.47 14.78 17.53
CA ARG A 156 4.74 15.52 17.47
C ARG A 156 5.93 14.73 16.97
N ASP A 157 5.76 13.43 16.81
CA ASP A 157 6.80 12.59 16.21
C ASP A 157 7.03 13.04 14.76
N PRO A 158 8.27 13.48 14.39
CA PRO A 158 8.58 13.81 13.01
C PRO A 158 8.28 12.67 12.09
N LEU A 159 8.40 11.48 12.63
CA LEU A 159 8.21 10.21 11.95
C LEU A 159 6.75 9.78 11.95
N TYR A 160 5.91 10.37 12.80
CA TYR A 160 4.45 10.19 12.73
C TYR A 160 3.85 10.71 11.42
N TRP A 161 4.41 11.80 10.91
CA TRP A 161 4.02 12.38 9.62
C TRP A 161 4.55 11.58 8.43
N LEU A 162 5.49 10.68 8.68
CA LEU A 162 6.22 9.93 7.70
C LEU A 162 5.77 8.48 7.66
N ASP A 163 4.67 8.14 8.28
CA ASP A 163 4.30 6.77 8.56
C ASP A 163 5.52 5.89 8.93
N SER A 164 5.39 4.78 9.56
CA SER A 164 6.54 4.01 10.08
C SER A 164 7.37 3.27 9.03
N GLU A 165 7.08 3.44 7.74
CA GLU A 165 7.70 2.65 6.65
C GLU A 165 9.22 2.85 6.53
N TRP A 166 9.75 4.01 6.87
CA TRP A 166 11.19 4.19 6.88
C TRP A 166 11.86 3.33 7.96
N LEU A 167 11.22 3.15 9.11
CA LEU A 167 11.70 2.27 10.17
C LEU A 167 11.64 0.81 9.73
N GLU A 168 10.58 0.41 9.05
CA GLU A 168 10.47 -0.92 8.44
C GLU A 168 11.58 -1.14 7.40
N ALA A 169 11.95 -0.13 6.63
CA ALA A 169 13.09 -0.20 5.72
C ALA A 169 14.43 -0.39 6.47
N VAL A 170 14.63 0.26 7.62
CA VAL A 170 15.80 0.06 8.48
C VAL A 170 15.85 -1.37 9.02
N TYR A 171 14.73 -1.87 9.57
CA TYR A 171 14.65 -3.25 10.06
C TYR A 171 14.92 -4.26 8.93
N ALA A 172 14.38 -4.00 7.73
CA ALA A 172 14.67 -4.82 6.56
C ALA A 172 16.16 -4.80 6.19
N LEU A 173 16.82 -3.63 6.22
CA LEU A 173 18.27 -3.53 5.97
C LEU A 173 19.08 -4.30 7.00
N VAL A 174 18.77 -4.19 8.27
CA VAL A 174 19.45 -4.94 9.35
C VAL A 174 19.25 -6.44 9.15
N ALA A 175 18.02 -6.89 8.90
CA ALA A 175 17.72 -8.30 8.64
C ALA A 175 18.51 -8.83 7.45
N LEU A 176 18.60 -8.05 6.36
CA LEU A 176 19.32 -8.43 5.15
C LEU A 176 20.84 -8.42 5.33
N CYS A 177 21.38 -7.53 6.18
CA CYS A 177 22.80 -7.57 6.58
C CYS A 177 23.12 -8.86 7.33
N LEU A 178 22.32 -9.22 8.32
CA LEU A 178 22.50 -10.43 9.10
C LEU A 178 22.32 -11.68 8.23
N PHE A 179 21.33 -11.67 7.35
CA PHE A 179 21.16 -12.75 6.39
C PHE A 179 22.37 -12.89 5.45
N ASP A 180 22.92 -11.79 4.90
CA ASP A 180 24.09 -11.84 4.02
C ASP A 180 25.32 -12.39 4.75
N LEU A 181 25.55 -11.98 5.99
CA LEU A 181 26.60 -12.53 6.84
C LEU A 181 26.45 -14.03 7.04
N TRP A 182 25.26 -14.48 7.38
CA TRP A 182 24.96 -15.90 7.60
C TRP A 182 25.07 -16.72 6.30
N ASP A 183 24.50 -16.25 5.19
CA ASP A 183 24.52 -16.96 3.89
C ASP A 183 25.92 -17.07 3.31
N ARG A 184 26.79 -16.08 3.58
CA ARG A 184 28.20 -16.06 3.19
C ARG A 184 29.13 -16.71 4.20
N ARG A 185 28.62 -17.30 5.27
CA ARG A 185 29.42 -17.86 6.36
C ARG A 185 30.46 -16.85 6.87
N PHE A 186 30.07 -15.60 7.04
CA PHE A 186 30.92 -14.47 7.49
C PHE A 186 32.11 -14.14 6.60
N SER A 187 32.27 -14.73 5.42
CA SER A 187 33.43 -14.48 4.54
C SER A 187 33.59 -13.02 4.09
N LYS A 188 32.54 -12.19 4.16
CA LYS A 188 32.55 -10.78 3.82
C LYS A 188 32.31 -9.85 5.01
N PHE A 189 32.40 -10.37 6.23
CA PHE A 189 32.15 -9.61 7.44
C PHE A 189 33.00 -8.35 7.53
N ALA A 190 34.33 -8.46 7.32
CA ALA A 190 35.23 -7.33 7.37
C ALA A 190 34.90 -6.25 6.30
N HIS A 191 34.42 -6.66 5.13
CA HIS A 191 33.98 -5.70 4.10
C HIS A 191 32.69 -4.98 4.50
N LEU A 192 31.68 -5.71 4.98
CA LEU A 192 30.42 -5.11 5.44
C LEU A 192 30.68 -4.12 6.59
N LEU A 193 31.45 -4.56 7.57
CA LEU A 193 31.85 -3.72 8.69
C LEU A 193 32.66 -2.50 8.23
N GLY A 194 33.64 -2.71 7.34
CA GLY A 194 34.48 -1.64 6.79
C GLY A 194 33.64 -0.58 6.05
N PHE A 195 32.74 -0.99 5.18
CA PHE A 195 31.84 -0.04 4.50
C PHE A 195 30.92 0.69 5.49
N GLY A 196 30.38 -0.01 6.49
CA GLY A 196 29.56 0.61 7.53
C GLY A 196 30.33 1.63 8.36
N VAL A 197 31.52 1.27 8.84
CA VAL A 197 32.38 2.14 9.69
C VAL A 197 32.90 3.34 8.89
N VAL A 198 33.40 3.12 7.67
CA VAL A 198 33.88 4.21 6.80
C VAL A 198 32.73 5.16 6.46
N GLY A 199 31.56 4.61 6.13
CA GLY A 199 30.36 5.41 5.90
C GLY A 199 29.96 6.21 7.14
N ALA A 200 29.93 5.57 8.31
CA ALA A 200 29.64 6.25 9.59
C ALA A 200 30.65 7.36 9.87
N GLY A 201 31.94 7.10 9.71
CA GLY A 201 33.01 8.10 9.91
C GLY A 201 32.90 9.27 8.93
N ALA A 202 32.61 9.00 7.66
CA ALA A 202 32.40 10.05 6.65
C ALA A 202 31.16 10.91 6.99
N GLY A 203 30.05 10.29 7.36
CA GLY A 203 28.83 11.01 7.76
C GLY A 203 29.04 11.83 9.03
N PHE A 204 29.72 11.29 10.03
CA PHE A 204 30.10 12.01 11.25
C PHE A 204 31.01 13.19 10.91
N GLY A 205 32.05 12.98 10.09
CA GLY A 205 32.97 14.05 9.67
C GLY A 205 32.25 15.16 8.91
N LEU A 206 31.36 14.82 7.99
CA LEU A 206 30.54 15.80 7.28
C LEU A 206 29.65 16.59 8.22
N GLN A 207 29.02 15.95 9.18
CA GLN A 207 28.19 16.62 10.19
C GLN A 207 29.04 17.59 11.04
N ARG A 208 30.23 17.18 11.46
CA ARG A 208 31.16 18.05 12.19
C ARG A 208 31.63 19.26 11.38
N LEU A 209 31.92 19.04 10.10
CA LEU A 209 32.29 20.14 9.19
C LEU A 209 31.13 21.13 9.02
N LEU A 210 29.91 20.66 8.88
CA LEU A 210 28.72 21.52 8.82
C LEU A 210 28.52 22.32 10.11
N ALA A 211 28.73 21.69 11.27
CA ALA A 211 28.66 22.39 12.57
C ALA A 211 29.75 23.45 12.71
N MET A 212 30.99 23.13 12.35
CA MET A 212 32.13 24.05 12.45
C MET A 212 32.04 25.22 11.47
N SER A 213 31.41 25.03 10.32
CA SER A 213 31.21 26.08 9.30
C SER A 213 30.04 27.02 9.61
N GLY A 214 29.24 26.73 10.63
CA GLY A 214 28.01 27.47 10.93
C GLY A 214 26.85 27.14 9.99
N TRP A 215 27.04 26.26 9.00
CA TRP A 215 26.01 25.85 8.05
C TRP A 215 24.96 24.93 8.68
N GLN A 216 25.30 24.29 9.80
CA GLN A 216 24.34 23.42 10.49
C GLN A 216 23.07 24.17 10.89
N ASP A 217 23.22 25.35 11.49
CA ASP A 217 22.07 26.16 11.91
C ASP A 217 21.23 26.63 10.73
N ALA A 218 21.89 26.98 9.62
CA ALA A 218 21.19 27.34 8.38
C ALA A 218 20.42 26.13 7.77
N VAL A 219 21.02 24.93 7.80
CA VAL A 219 20.36 23.68 7.34
C VAL A 219 19.21 23.34 8.27
N VAL A 220 19.41 23.39 9.58
CA VAL A 220 18.36 23.17 10.58
C VAL A 220 17.23 24.19 10.38
N ALA A 221 17.54 25.47 10.27
CA ALA A 221 16.53 26.51 10.02
C ALA A 221 15.78 26.30 8.71
N ALA A 222 16.46 25.83 7.66
CA ALA A 222 15.81 25.50 6.38
C ALA A 222 14.94 24.25 6.45
N LEU A 223 15.29 23.28 7.31
CA LEU A 223 14.51 22.04 7.52
C LEU A 223 13.34 22.25 8.49
N VAL A 224 13.42 23.27 9.34
CA VAL A 224 12.43 23.62 10.36
C VAL A 224 11.39 24.57 9.78
N HIS A 225 10.52 24.04 8.98
CA HIS A 225 9.33 24.81 8.65
C HIS A 225 8.16 24.30 9.47
N PRO A 226 7.56 25.21 10.23
CA PRO A 226 6.34 24.93 10.92
C PRO A 226 5.28 24.46 9.92
N GLN A 227 4.52 23.42 10.17
CA GLN A 227 3.50 22.87 9.28
C GLN A 227 2.11 23.08 9.87
N GLY A 228 1.35 23.99 9.33
CA GLY A 228 -0.02 24.25 9.71
C GLY A 228 -0.31 25.73 9.89
N ASP A 229 -1.54 26.09 9.90
CA ASP A 229 -1.98 27.46 10.11
C ASP A 229 -2.48 27.61 11.54
N LEU A 230 -1.72 28.31 12.38
CA LEU A 230 -2.10 28.62 13.78
C LEU A 230 -3.34 29.49 13.87
N THR A 231 -3.74 30.10 12.74
CA THR A 231 -4.97 30.93 12.68
C THR A 231 -6.22 30.10 12.43
N LEU A 232 -6.07 28.80 12.06
CA LEU A 232 -7.23 27.92 11.89
C LEU A 232 -7.82 27.56 13.24
N LEU A 233 -9.05 27.98 13.45
CA LEU A 233 -9.84 27.62 14.63
C LEU A 233 -10.66 26.36 14.36
N ASP A 234 -10.77 25.53 15.38
CA ASP A 234 -11.73 24.45 15.38
C ASP A 234 -13.14 25.01 15.45
N ALA A 235 -13.99 24.62 14.49
CA ALA A 235 -15.34 25.18 14.35
C ALA A 235 -16.26 24.85 15.55
N ALA A 236 -15.95 23.81 16.31
CA ALA A 236 -16.76 23.38 17.45
C ALA A 236 -16.30 24.01 18.78
N SER A 237 -15.00 24.19 18.95
CA SER A 237 -14.42 24.65 20.22
C SER A 237 -13.93 26.10 20.19
N GLY A 238 -13.80 26.71 19.01
CA GLY A 238 -13.19 28.04 18.85
C GLY A 238 -11.69 28.11 19.23
N ALA A 239 -11.11 26.99 19.62
CA ALA A 239 -9.69 26.90 19.96
C ALA A 239 -8.83 26.76 18.68
N PRO A 240 -7.55 27.17 18.72
CA PRO A 240 -6.64 26.88 17.62
C PRO A 240 -6.62 25.38 17.31
N LYS A 241 -6.93 25.02 16.07
CA LYS A 241 -6.97 23.63 15.61
C LYS A 241 -5.61 22.93 15.74
N PHE A 242 -4.56 23.72 15.77
CA PHE A 242 -3.19 23.28 15.97
C PHE A 242 -2.53 24.19 17.02
N SER A 243 -1.86 23.60 17.98
CA SER A 243 -1.02 24.39 18.90
C SER A 243 0.30 24.73 18.21
N ALA A 244 0.97 25.81 18.64
CA ALA A 244 2.31 26.16 18.16
C ALA A 244 3.30 25.01 18.35
N ALA A 245 3.05 24.19 19.32
CA ALA A 245 3.84 23.02 19.64
C ALA A 245 3.57 21.83 18.71
N ASP A 246 2.35 21.69 18.18
CA ASP A 246 2.00 20.66 17.18
C ASP A 246 2.61 20.97 15.81
N MET A 247 3.04 22.20 15.63
CA MET A 247 3.53 22.73 14.38
C MET A 247 5.04 22.83 14.29
N LEU A 248 5.73 22.68 15.40
CA LEU A 248 7.13 22.39 15.38
C LEU A 248 7.27 20.98 14.85
N THR A 249 7.38 20.85 13.55
CA THR A 249 7.79 19.58 12.98
C THR A 249 9.05 19.17 13.69
N ASN A 250 9.07 18.01 14.10
CA ASN A 250 10.01 17.43 15.03
C ASN A 250 11.40 17.21 14.42
N TRP A 251 11.61 17.63 13.16
CA TRP A 251 12.97 17.70 12.60
C TRP A 251 13.92 18.51 13.46
N PRO A 252 13.56 19.69 14.04
CA PRO A 252 14.39 20.34 15.01
C PRO A 252 14.60 19.49 16.25
N VAL A 253 13.55 18.88 16.77
CA VAL A 253 13.65 18.02 17.95
C VAL A 253 14.53 16.81 17.65
N LEU A 254 14.41 16.20 16.46
CA LEU A 254 15.30 15.14 16.03
C LEU A 254 16.75 15.64 15.89
N PHE A 255 16.95 16.82 15.28
CA PHE A 255 18.28 17.44 15.18
C PHE A 255 18.81 17.90 16.52
N ASP A 256 18.00 18.50 17.39
CA ASP A 256 18.42 18.95 18.71
C ASP A 256 18.70 17.79 19.67
N GLN A 257 17.84 16.80 19.73
CA GLN A 257 18.00 15.66 20.64
C GLN A 257 18.95 14.60 20.11
N HIS A 258 19.07 14.44 18.79
CA HIS A 258 19.86 13.39 18.14
C HIS A 258 20.87 13.94 17.13
N SER A 259 21.12 15.24 17.13
CA SER A 259 22.06 15.88 16.19
C SER A 259 23.44 15.24 16.18
N ALA A 260 23.89 14.76 17.33
CA ALA A 260 25.17 14.06 17.45
C ALA A 260 25.22 12.71 16.71
N HIS A 261 24.06 12.12 16.41
CA HIS A 261 23.96 10.76 15.89
C HIS A 261 23.54 10.67 14.43
N LEU A 262 22.95 11.72 13.86
CA LEU A 262 22.40 11.66 12.50
C LEU A 262 23.46 11.42 11.44
N GLY A 263 24.59 12.11 11.51
CA GLY A 263 25.66 11.99 10.52
C GLY A 263 26.21 10.57 10.42
N TRP A 264 26.59 9.96 11.54
CA TRP A 264 27.14 8.62 11.52
C TRP A 264 26.09 7.56 11.16
N LEU A 265 24.83 7.75 11.59
CA LEU A 265 23.76 6.81 11.28
C LEU A 265 23.47 6.77 9.77
N PHE A 266 23.23 7.93 9.16
CA PHE A 266 23.01 8.01 7.71
C PHE A 266 24.25 7.62 6.91
N GLY A 267 25.42 7.97 7.40
CA GLY A 267 26.68 7.53 6.80
C GLY A 267 26.85 6.01 6.85
N ALA A 268 26.51 5.36 7.96
CA ALA A 268 26.52 3.90 8.09
C ALA A 268 25.56 3.24 7.10
N ILE A 269 24.32 3.75 6.99
CA ILE A 269 23.31 3.27 6.06
C ILE A 269 23.80 3.40 4.60
N ALA A 270 24.38 4.55 4.25
CA ALA A 270 24.96 4.77 2.93
C ALA A 270 26.13 3.81 2.66
N GLY A 271 27.01 3.60 3.64
CA GLY A 271 28.13 2.66 3.55
C GLY A 271 27.65 1.23 3.34
N VAL A 272 26.68 0.75 4.13
CA VAL A 272 26.06 -0.56 3.97
C VAL A 272 25.40 -0.68 2.59
N SER A 273 24.69 0.35 2.13
CA SER A 273 24.08 0.35 0.80
C SER A 273 25.11 0.23 -0.33
N LEU A 274 26.26 0.90 -0.19
CA LEU A 274 27.39 0.78 -1.11
C LEU A 274 28.03 -0.62 -1.09
N TYR A 275 28.15 -1.25 0.09
CA TYR A 275 28.58 -2.64 0.19
C TYR A 275 27.68 -3.55 -0.66
N PHE A 276 26.37 -3.44 -0.48
CA PHE A 276 25.43 -4.25 -1.26
C PHE A 276 25.40 -3.88 -2.74
N TYR A 277 25.63 -2.64 -3.08
CA TYR A 277 25.81 -2.24 -4.47
C TYR A 277 27.03 -2.94 -5.11
N ARG A 278 28.11 -3.09 -4.37
CA ARG A 278 29.37 -3.72 -4.85
C ARG A 278 29.33 -5.24 -4.82
N TYR A 279 28.81 -5.83 -3.73
CA TYR A 279 28.88 -7.25 -3.45
C TYR A 279 27.54 -7.97 -3.49
N GLY A 280 26.43 -7.27 -3.53
CA GLY A 280 25.08 -7.80 -3.58
C GLY A 280 24.67 -8.30 -4.95
N ALA A 281 25.47 -9.19 -5.54
CA ALA A 281 25.03 -9.93 -6.71
C ALA A 281 23.83 -10.82 -6.34
N TRP A 282 23.10 -11.28 -7.36
CA TRP A 282 21.98 -12.19 -7.16
C TRP A 282 22.50 -13.57 -6.69
N ARG A 283 22.64 -13.75 -5.40
CA ARG A 283 22.93 -15.07 -4.83
C ARG A 283 21.67 -15.70 -4.25
N SER A 284 20.85 -14.91 -3.61
CA SER A 284 19.66 -15.35 -2.86
C SER A 284 18.49 -14.36 -2.91
N GLY A 285 18.51 -13.42 -3.84
CA GLY A 285 17.48 -12.35 -3.93
C GLY A 285 17.68 -11.17 -2.98
N SER A 286 18.60 -11.27 -2.04
CA SER A 286 18.88 -10.19 -1.08
C SER A 286 19.28 -8.87 -1.75
N GLY A 287 20.04 -8.94 -2.84
CA GLY A 287 20.45 -7.75 -3.60
C GLY A 287 19.29 -6.92 -4.16
N LEU A 288 18.17 -7.53 -4.49
CA LEU A 288 16.95 -6.82 -4.88
C LEU A 288 16.33 -6.10 -3.67
N LEU A 289 16.08 -6.86 -2.59
CA LEU A 289 15.41 -6.34 -1.40
C LEU A 289 16.19 -5.19 -0.75
N ILE A 290 17.52 -5.33 -0.67
CA ILE A 290 18.39 -4.28 -0.12
C ILE A 290 18.33 -3.01 -0.94
N ARG A 291 18.32 -3.11 -2.27
CA ARG A 291 18.19 -1.91 -3.11
C ARG A 291 16.85 -1.24 -2.94
N MET A 292 15.77 -2.02 -2.83
CA MET A 292 14.45 -1.46 -2.54
C MET A 292 14.48 -0.73 -1.21
N ALA A 293 14.99 -1.34 -0.13
CA ALA A 293 15.09 -0.72 1.19
C ALA A 293 16.01 0.51 1.21
N ALA A 294 17.19 0.43 0.60
CA ALA A 294 18.14 1.54 0.56
C ALA A 294 17.60 2.74 -0.23
N TRP A 295 17.02 2.50 -1.40
CA TRP A 295 16.42 3.57 -2.20
C TRP A 295 15.15 4.14 -1.57
N SER A 296 14.37 3.32 -0.85
CA SER A 296 13.26 3.79 -0.03
C SER A 296 13.73 4.86 0.95
N MET A 297 14.78 4.61 1.69
CA MET A 297 15.36 5.57 2.64
C MET A 297 15.96 6.80 1.95
N ILE A 298 16.68 6.61 0.83
CA ILE A 298 17.30 7.72 0.09
C ILE A 298 16.24 8.68 -0.44
N VAL A 299 15.19 8.16 -1.07
CA VAL A 299 14.12 9.01 -1.65
C VAL A 299 13.32 9.68 -0.54
N PHE A 300 13.09 8.98 0.57
CA PHE A 300 12.46 9.55 1.74
C PHE A 300 13.25 10.77 2.28
N LEU A 301 14.54 10.64 2.44
CA LEU A 301 15.39 11.75 2.90
C LEU A 301 15.49 12.88 1.86
N ALA A 302 15.69 12.53 0.59
CA ALA A 302 15.84 13.53 -0.47
C ALA A 302 14.53 14.27 -0.76
N GLY A 303 13.40 13.59 -0.81
CA GLY A 303 12.10 14.16 -1.15
C GLY A 303 11.50 14.98 -0.01
N PRO A 304 10.83 14.32 0.95
CA PRO A 304 10.10 15.00 2.02
C PRO A 304 10.99 15.91 2.89
N VAL A 305 12.23 15.51 3.15
CA VAL A 305 13.12 16.24 4.06
C VAL A 305 13.85 17.36 3.35
N LEU A 306 14.60 17.06 2.30
CA LEU A 306 15.45 18.07 1.65
C LEU A 306 14.66 18.91 0.63
N LEU A 307 14.02 18.27 -0.35
CA LEU A 307 13.35 18.99 -1.43
C LEU A 307 12.14 19.80 -0.95
N SER A 308 11.35 19.28 -0.02
CA SER A 308 10.21 20.01 0.52
C SER A 308 10.56 21.33 1.18
N ASN A 309 11.77 21.43 1.70
CA ASN A 309 12.23 22.60 2.43
C ASN A 309 13.00 23.61 1.56
N LEU A 310 13.20 23.32 0.27
CA LEU A 310 13.74 24.32 -0.65
C LEU A 310 12.75 25.47 -0.85
N PRO A 311 13.21 26.73 -0.94
CA PRO A 311 12.34 27.92 -1.07
C PRO A 311 11.31 27.79 -2.21
N LEU A 312 11.71 27.18 -3.33
CA LEU A 312 10.84 26.94 -4.47
C LEU A 312 9.61 26.11 -4.11
N PHE A 313 9.82 25.01 -3.40
CA PHE A 313 8.73 24.10 -3.00
C PHE A 313 7.97 24.63 -1.80
N GLN A 314 8.62 25.34 -0.90
CA GLN A 314 7.98 25.97 0.26
C GLN A 314 6.93 26.99 -0.16
N HIS A 315 7.20 27.75 -1.21
CA HIS A 315 6.23 28.71 -1.76
C HIS A 315 4.90 28.05 -2.10
N TYR A 316 4.91 26.77 -2.48
CA TYR A 316 3.73 25.97 -2.83
C TYR A 316 3.25 25.04 -1.71
N GLY A 317 3.75 25.17 -0.49
CA GLY A 317 3.36 24.33 0.65
C GLY A 317 4.23 23.09 0.86
N GLY A 318 5.38 22.99 0.18
CA GLY A 318 6.29 21.87 0.24
C GLY A 318 6.09 20.86 -0.90
N PHE A 319 7.12 20.05 -1.14
CA PHE A 319 7.06 18.97 -2.13
C PHE A 319 6.44 17.72 -1.48
N ARG A 320 5.12 17.64 -1.49
CA ARG A 320 4.36 16.55 -0.87
C ARG A 320 3.25 16.11 -1.80
N LEU A 321 3.13 14.81 -2.05
CA LEU A 321 1.99 14.26 -2.77
C LEU A 321 0.73 14.24 -1.90
N MET A 322 0.89 14.09 -0.59
CA MET A 322 -0.21 13.98 0.37
C MET A 322 0.00 14.85 1.62
N PRO A 323 -0.01 16.17 1.49
CA PRO A 323 0.07 17.03 2.66
C PRO A 323 -1.23 16.96 3.52
N PRO A 324 -1.14 17.13 4.83
CA PRO A 324 0.05 17.27 5.66
C PRO A 324 0.69 15.94 6.05
N ARG A 325 0.01 14.83 5.78
CA ARG A 325 0.44 13.47 6.10
C ARG A 325 0.96 12.78 4.84
N GLY A 326 1.93 11.92 5.00
CA GLY A 326 2.22 10.98 3.95
C GLY A 326 3.42 11.32 3.12
N ASP A 327 4.51 10.88 3.63
CA ASP A 327 5.74 10.75 2.91
C ASP A 327 5.99 9.29 2.52
N SER A 328 5.02 8.41 2.82
CA SER A 328 4.98 7.00 2.40
C SER A 328 5.08 6.82 0.88
N TRP A 329 4.58 7.77 0.09
CA TRP A 329 4.82 7.80 -1.35
C TRP A 329 6.31 7.85 -1.70
N ALA A 330 7.12 8.54 -0.89
CA ALA A 330 8.56 8.64 -1.13
C ALA A 330 9.25 7.31 -0.88
N ASN A 331 8.88 6.60 0.16
CA ASN A 331 9.34 5.24 0.42
C ASN A 331 8.97 4.30 -0.72
N THR A 332 7.72 4.34 -1.16
CA THR A 332 7.21 3.51 -2.26
C THR A 332 7.90 3.85 -3.59
N LEU A 333 8.11 5.14 -3.87
CA LEU A 333 8.88 5.60 -5.03
C LEU A 333 10.32 5.09 -4.96
N GLY A 334 10.95 5.17 -3.80
CA GLY A 334 12.29 4.67 -3.59
C GLY A 334 12.37 3.15 -3.81
N CYS A 335 11.43 2.39 -3.28
CA CYS A 335 11.32 0.95 -3.55
C CYS A 335 11.23 0.66 -5.06
N MET A 336 10.41 1.40 -5.80
CA MET A 336 10.26 1.22 -7.24
C MET A 336 11.53 1.61 -8.02
N ILE A 337 12.19 2.69 -7.63
CA ILE A 337 13.48 3.08 -8.22
C ILE A 337 14.52 1.99 -7.98
N GLY A 338 14.65 1.51 -6.75
CA GLY A 338 15.58 0.44 -6.38
C GLY A 338 15.33 -0.84 -7.18
N LEU A 339 14.08 -1.23 -7.35
CA LEU A 339 13.64 -2.35 -8.17
C LEU A 339 14.01 -2.17 -9.65
N ILE A 340 13.68 -1.03 -10.25
CA ILE A 340 13.99 -0.73 -11.66
C ILE A 340 15.49 -0.73 -11.91
N LEU A 341 16.27 -0.08 -11.05
CA LEU A 341 17.74 -0.03 -11.17
C LEU A 341 18.37 -1.43 -11.04
N TYR A 342 17.84 -2.26 -10.15
CA TYR A 342 18.28 -3.63 -10.01
C TYR A 342 18.02 -4.45 -11.28
N PHE A 343 16.80 -4.43 -11.81
CA PHE A 343 16.44 -5.21 -12.98
C PHE A 343 17.14 -4.69 -14.27
N ARG A 344 17.39 -3.39 -14.37
CA ARG A 344 18.23 -2.84 -15.45
C ARG A 344 19.66 -3.37 -15.37
N LYS A 345 20.27 -3.38 -14.17
CA LYS A 345 21.64 -3.89 -13.98
C LYS A 345 21.75 -5.38 -14.23
N THR A 346 20.74 -6.16 -13.88
CA THR A 346 20.72 -7.62 -14.08
C THR A 346 20.22 -8.04 -15.47
N GLY A 347 19.90 -7.09 -16.34
CA GLY A 347 19.44 -7.37 -17.71
C GLY A 347 17.99 -7.87 -17.81
N GLN A 348 17.22 -7.80 -16.74
CA GLN A 348 15.81 -8.24 -16.67
C GLN A 348 14.86 -7.17 -17.25
N LYS A 349 15.03 -6.87 -18.54
CA LYS A 349 14.22 -5.88 -19.26
C LYS A 349 12.70 -6.12 -19.16
N PRO A 350 12.18 -7.38 -19.19
CA PRO A 350 10.75 -7.64 -19.02
C PRO A 350 10.18 -7.09 -17.71
N MET A 351 10.97 -7.16 -16.61
CA MET A 351 10.54 -6.66 -15.31
C MET A 351 10.38 -5.14 -15.29
N VAL A 352 11.36 -4.42 -15.90
CA VAL A 352 11.28 -2.94 -16.02
C VAL A 352 10.08 -2.53 -16.86
N PHE A 353 9.85 -3.22 -17.97
CA PHE A 353 8.69 -3.00 -18.84
C PHE A 353 7.38 -3.16 -18.07
N VAL A 354 7.21 -4.27 -17.34
CA VAL A 354 5.98 -4.53 -16.58
C VAL A 354 5.77 -3.47 -15.50
N THR A 355 6.82 -3.10 -14.76
CA THR A 355 6.73 -2.06 -13.72
C THR A 355 6.12 -0.77 -14.26
N LEU A 356 6.66 -0.28 -15.38
CA LEU A 356 6.20 0.98 -15.98
C LEU A 356 4.81 0.85 -16.61
N LEU A 357 4.53 -0.24 -17.29
CA LEU A 357 3.22 -0.44 -17.95
C LEU A 357 2.11 -0.64 -16.92
N SER A 358 2.36 -1.46 -15.90
CA SER A 358 1.42 -1.64 -14.80
C SER A 358 1.16 -0.32 -14.06
N GLY A 359 2.21 0.47 -13.81
CA GLY A 359 2.07 1.81 -13.26
C GLY A 359 1.19 2.71 -14.12
N ALA A 360 1.41 2.76 -15.43
CA ALA A 360 0.63 3.57 -16.37
C ALA A 360 -0.87 3.23 -16.32
N PHE A 361 -1.21 1.94 -16.34
CA PHE A 361 -2.61 1.51 -16.23
C PHE A 361 -3.18 1.71 -14.83
N GLY A 362 -2.37 1.57 -13.79
CA GLY A 362 -2.78 1.88 -12.42
C GLY A 362 -3.12 3.34 -12.24
N GLY A 363 -2.26 4.24 -12.72
CA GLY A 363 -2.50 5.68 -12.73
C GLY A 363 -3.79 6.04 -13.46
N LEU A 364 -3.97 5.52 -14.67
CA LEU A 364 -5.21 5.70 -15.43
C LEU A 364 -6.44 5.20 -14.65
N ALA A 365 -6.35 4.01 -14.04
CA ALA A 365 -7.47 3.36 -13.35
C ALA A 365 -8.01 4.21 -12.19
N LEU A 366 -7.16 4.60 -11.24
CA LEU A 366 -7.61 5.37 -10.08
C LEU A 366 -8.05 6.77 -10.45
N THR A 367 -7.32 7.42 -11.36
CA THR A 367 -7.67 8.76 -11.82
C THR A 367 -9.03 8.78 -12.51
N THR A 368 -9.32 7.75 -13.33
CA THR A 368 -10.64 7.56 -13.96
C THR A 368 -11.73 7.28 -12.93
N ALA A 369 -11.45 6.40 -11.96
CA ALA A 369 -12.42 6.11 -10.91
C ALA A 369 -12.74 7.34 -10.06
N GLN A 370 -11.74 8.16 -9.73
CA GLN A 370 -11.94 9.42 -9.03
C GLN A 370 -12.77 10.42 -9.85
N PHE A 371 -12.50 10.53 -11.14
CA PHE A 371 -13.30 11.36 -12.04
C PHE A 371 -14.77 10.92 -12.07
N VAL A 372 -15.02 9.61 -12.25
CA VAL A 372 -16.37 9.03 -12.23
C VAL A 372 -17.04 9.25 -10.87
N LYS A 373 -16.29 9.06 -9.77
CA LYS A 373 -16.81 9.35 -8.43
C LYS A 373 -17.30 10.79 -8.30
N VAL A 374 -16.51 11.77 -8.76
CA VAL A 374 -16.93 13.18 -8.72
C VAL A 374 -18.22 13.37 -9.48
N LEU A 375 -18.34 12.81 -10.68
CA LEU A 375 -19.57 12.94 -11.49
C LEU A 375 -20.79 12.29 -10.81
N CYS A 376 -20.61 11.13 -10.18
CA CYS A 376 -21.71 10.40 -9.52
C CYS A 376 -22.12 10.99 -8.17
N TYR A 377 -21.19 11.63 -7.44
CA TYR A 377 -21.42 12.07 -6.06
C TYR A 377 -21.81 13.52 -5.93
N SER A 378 -21.36 14.36 -6.86
CA SER A 378 -21.52 15.81 -6.76
C SER A 378 -22.96 16.33 -6.96
N PRO A 379 -23.83 15.71 -7.77
CA PRO A 379 -25.16 16.27 -8.06
C PRO A 379 -26.01 16.58 -6.82
N GLY A 380 -25.90 15.77 -5.76
CA GLY A 380 -26.65 15.97 -4.52
C GLY A 380 -25.94 16.83 -3.47
N ASN A 381 -24.79 17.43 -3.80
CA ASN A 381 -24.05 18.26 -2.88
C ASN A 381 -24.82 19.58 -2.62
N PRO A 382 -25.14 19.93 -1.35
CA PRO A 382 -25.86 21.17 -1.00
C PRO A 382 -25.17 22.45 -1.47
N ARG A 383 -23.87 22.40 -1.80
CA ARG A 383 -23.13 23.54 -2.37
C ARG A 383 -23.36 23.72 -3.86
N LEU A 384 -23.90 22.71 -4.53
CA LEU A 384 -24.12 22.69 -5.98
C LEU A 384 -25.60 22.78 -6.34
N THR A 385 -26.49 22.34 -5.45
CA THR A 385 -27.94 22.35 -5.64
C THR A 385 -28.66 22.74 -4.36
N GLU A 386 -29.75 23.50 -4.50
CA GLU A 386 -30.65 23.84 -3.39
C GLU A 386 -31.89 22.95 -3.36
N ASN A 387 -32.05 22.05 -4.34
CA ASN A 387 -33.21 21.17 -4.42
C ASN A 387 -33.20 20.11 -3.32
N PRO A 388 -34.12 20.15 -2.32
CA PRO A 388 -34.11 19.25 -1.17
C PRO A 388 -34.35 17.80 -1.56
N ILE A 389 -35.11 17.53 -2.62
CA ILE A 389 -35.38 16.17 -3.10
C ILE A 389 -34.08 15.53 -3.63
N VAL A 390 -33.33 16.31 -4.41
CA VAL A 390 -32.05 15.84 -4.94
C VAL A 390 -31.05 15.61 -3.82
N ILE A 391 -30.94 16.55 -2.88
CA ILE A 391 -30.05 16.43 -1.71
C ILE A 391 -30.39 15.18 -0.91
N GLN A 392 -31.66 14.94 -0.59
CA GLN A 392 -32.11 13.80 0.18
C GLN A 392 -31.85 12.47 -0.53
N ALA A 393 -32.13 12.38 -1.83
CA ALA A 393 -31.86 11.18 -2.62
C ALA A 393 -30.37 10.83 -2.62
N TRP A 394 -29.49 11.83 -2.82
CA TRP A 394 -28.03 11.60 -2.82
C TRP A 394 -27.48 11.33 -1.41
N GLN A 395 -28.06 11.90 -0.36
CA GLN A 395 -27.70 11.53 1.02
C GLN A 395 -28.00 10.07 1.30
N HIS A 396 -29.15 9.58 0.85
CA HIS A 396 -29.49 8.15 0.95
C HIS A 396 -28.46 7.26 0.25
N TRP A 397 -28.12 7.54 -1.01
CA TRP A 397 -27.09 6.80 -1.74
C TRP A 397 -25.72 6.88 -1.08
N ARG A 398 -25.37 8.01 -0.51
CA ARG A 398 -24.11 8.19 0.22
C ARG A 398 -24.09 7.33 1.49
N SER A 399 -25.17 7.24 2.24
CA SER A 399 -25.29 6.37 3.42
C SER A 399 -25.19 4.89 3.04
N ALA A 400 -25.68 4.50 1.85
CA ALA A 400 -25.52 3.17 1.27
C ALA A 400 -24.08 2.84 0.79
N ASN A 401 -23.11 3.69 1.09
CA ASN A 401 -21.70 3.51 0.76
C ASN A 401 -21.37 3.32 -0.75
N TRP A 402 -22.04 4.09 -1.59
CA TRP A 402 -21.68 4.15 -3.02
C TRP A 402 -20.22 4.46 -3.29
N HIS A 403 -19.56 5.13 -2.35
CA HIS A 403 -18.13 5.36 -2.40
C HIS A 403 -17.34 4.06 -2.59
N SER A 404 -17.69 3.01 -1.86
CA SER A 404 -17.02 1.71 -1.98
C SER A 404 -17.26 1.06 -3.34
N ILE A 405 -18.46 1.21 -3.92
CA ILE A 405 -18.73 0.66 -5.27
C ILE A 405 -17.96 1.44 -6.33
N VAL A 406 -18.08 2.77 -6.34
CA VAL A 406 -17.53 3.60 -7.43
C VAL A 406 -16.02 3.78 -7.29
N LEU A 407 -15.51 4.09 -6.10
CA LEU A 407 -14.08 4.36 -5.93
C LEU A 407 -13.26 3.10 -5.68
N GLU A 408 -13.80 2.10 -4.99
CA GLU A 408 -13.02 0.91 -4.66
C GLU A 408 -13.27 -0.24 -5.63
N GLN A 409 -14.50 -0.74 -5.77
CA GLN A 409 -14.77 -1.89 -6.65
C GLN A 409 -14.55 -1.55 -8.13
N PHE A 410 -15.02 -0.39 -8.59
CA PHE A 410 -14.80 0.04 -9.97
C PHE A 410 -13.34 0.37 -10.24
N ALA A 411 -12.66 1.06 -9.31
CA ALA A 411 -11.21 1.26 -9.41
C ALA A 411 -10.46 -0.06 -9.48
N GLY A 412 -10.81 -1.03 -8.61
CA GLY A 412 -10.23 -2.37 -8.62
C GLY A 412 -10.45 -3.09 -9.95
N PHE A 413 -11.63 -2.93 -10.56
CA PHE A 413 -11.90 -3.48 -11.89
C PHE A 413 -10.98 -2.88 -12.96
N LEU A 414 -10.78 -1.56 -12.94
CA LEU A 414 -9.87 -0.87 -13.85
C LEU A 414 -8.39 -1.17 -13.55
N TYR A 415 -8.00 -1.25 -12.27
CA TYR A 415 -6.66 -1.63 -11.85
C TYR A 415 -6.22 -2.99 -12.39
N ALA A 416 -7.16 -3.88 -12.64
CA ALA A 416 -6.84 -5.17 -13.22
C ALA A 416 -6.15 -5.04 -14.59
N LEU A 417 -6.34 -3.94 -15.32
CA LEU A 417 -5.59 -3.67 -16.56
C LEU A 417 -4.08 -3.62 -16.30
N ALA A 418 -3.66 -3.17 -15.11
CA ALA A 418 -2.26 -3.17 -14.69
C ALA A 418 -1.65 -4.57 -14.51
N ILE A 419 -2.47 -5.61 -14.42
CA ILE A 419 -2.02 -7.01 -14.39
C ILE A 419 -2.33 -7.70 -15.72
N VAL A 420 -3.56 -7.58 -16.20
CA VAL A 420 -4.04 -8.34 -17.38
C VAL A 420 -3.23 -7.98 -18.63
N VAL A 421 -2.98 -6.70 -18.87
CA VAL A 421 -2.26 -6.26 -20.08
C VAL A 421 -0.78 -6.68 -20.03
N PRO A 422 0.02 -6.31 -19.02
CA PRO A 422 1.42 -6.70 -19.02
C PRO A 422 1.64 -8.20 -18.89
N ILE A 423 0.88 -8.91 -18.04
CA ILE A 423 1.00 -10.37 -17.90
C ILE A 423 0.54 -11.09 -19.17
N GLY A 424 -0.55 -10.64 -19.80
CA GLY A 424 -0.99 -11.18 -21.09
C GLY A 424 0.05 -10.98 -22.20
N LEU A 425 0.71 -9.82 -22.24
CA LEU A 425 1.82 -9.58 -23.14
C LEU A 425 3.01 -10.49 -22.85
N LEU A 426 3.34 -10.74 -21.59
CA LEU A 426 4.41 -11.66 -21.21
C LEU A 426 4.08 -13.10 -21.57
N ALA A 427 2.82 -13.53 -21.45
CA ALA A 427 2.40 -14.90 -21.72
C ALA A 427 2.77 -15.35 -23.14
N SER A 428 2.64 -14.46 -24.14
CA SER A 428 3.02 -14.72 -25.53
C SER A 428 4.47 -14.38 -25.87
N ARG A 429 5.23 -13.72 -24.99
CA ARG A 429 6.57 -13.18 -25.29
C ARG A 429 7.69 -13.73 -24.41
N LEU A 430 7.36 -14.57 -23.44
CA LEU A 430 8.35 -15.31 -22.66
C LEU A 430 8.38 -16.77 -23.11
N PRO A 431 9.56 -17.39 -23.21
CA PRO A 431 9.67 -18.81 -23.52
C PRO A 431 8.97 -19.64 -22.43
N GLN A 432 8.30 -20.72 -22.84
CA GLN A 432 7.73 -21.66 -21.89
C GLN A 432 8.86 -22.44 -21.20
N ARG A 433 8.78 -22.55 -19.89
CA ARG A 433 9.72 -23.28 -19.06
C ARG A 433 9.13 -24.62 -18.65
N ARG A 434 8.97 -25.52 -19.64
CA ARG A 434 8.53 -26.88 -19.40
C ARG A 434 9.65 -27.64 -18.68
N ASN A 435 9.34 -28.42 -17.65
CA ASN A 435 10.27 -29.29 -16.93
C ASN A 435 11.32 -28.61 -16.05
N GLU A 436 11.03 -27.44 -15.48
CA GLU A 436 11.89 -26.90 -14.44
C GLU A 436 11.90 -27.81 -13.18
N PRO A 437 13.10 -28.13 -12.66
CA PRO A 437 13.20 -28.95 -11.44
C PRO A 437 12.53 -28.25 -10.26
N ARG A 438 11.87 -29.02 -9.39
CA ARG A 438 11.32 -28.50 -8.13
C ARG A 438 12.46 -28.25 -7.15
N VAL A 439 12.90 -27.01 -7.09
CA VAL A 439 13.90 -26.55 -6.14
C VAL A 439 13.21 -25.99 -4.92
N ARG A 440 13.63 -26.35 -3.72
CA ARG A 440 13.13 -25.84 -2.43
C ARG A 440 11.60 -25.94 -2.28
N PRO A 441 11.01 -27.14 -2.27
CA PRO A 441 9.56 -27.34 -2.24
C PRO A 441 8.88 -26.72 -1.00
N TRP A 442 9.61 -26.46 0.07
CA TRP A 442 9.10 -25.78 1.26
C TRP A 442 8.60 -24.35 0.97
N THR A 443 9.13 -23.68 -0.07
CA THR A 443 8.71 -22.32 -0.43
C THR A 443 7.29 -22.28 -0.99
N GLU A 444 6.87 -23.33 -1.69
CA GLU A 444 5.50 -23.49 -2.16
C GLU A 444 4.54 -23.66 -0.99
N VAL A 445 4.93 -24.50 -0.01
CA VAL A 445 4.16 -24.68 1.23
C VAL A 445 4.09 -23.36 2.02
N PHE A 446 5.23 -22.66 2.14
CA PHE A 446 5.26 -21.37 2.82
C PHE A 446 4.34 -20.35 2.16
N ALA A 447 4.33 -20.25 0.82
CA ALA A 447 3.45 -19.35 0.08
C ALA A 447 1.96 -19.67 0.35
N VAL A 448 1.59 -20.96 0.38
CA VAL A 448 0.22 -21.38 0.71
C VAL A 448 -0.13 -21.03 2.15
N VAL A 449 0.76 -21.34 3.11
CA VAL A 449 0.56 -21.01 4.53
C VAL A 449 0.46 -19.50 4.74
N PHE A 450 1.29 -18.73 4.05
CA PHE A 450 1.22 -17.27 4.12
C PHE A 450 -0.16 -16.76 3.70
N ILE A 451 -0.68 -17.20 2.57
CA ILE A 451 -1.98 -16.75 2.04
C ILE A 451 -3.15 -17.20 2.95
N PHE A 452 -3.20 -18.47 3.33
CA PHE A 452 -4.36 -19.00 4.04
C PHE A 452 -4.32 -18.81 5.57
N ASN A 453 -3.15 -18.78 6.17
CA ASN A 453 -3.04 -18.67 7.62
C ASN A 453 -2.60 -17.27 8.06
N ILE A 454 -1.46 -16.78 7.55
CA ILE A 454 -0.91 -15.49 7.98
C ILE A 454 -1.79 -14.35 7.51
N LEU A 455 -2.11 -14.30 6.22
CA LEU A 455 -2.91 -13.21 5.65
C LEU A 455 -4.35 -13.23 6.18
N SER A 456 -4.93 -14.42 6.41
CA SER A 456 -6.27 -14.52 7.04
C SER A 456 -6.24 -14.06 8.49
N TYR A 457 -5.21 -14.41 9.26
CA TYR A 457 -5.04 -13.93 10.63
C TYR A 457 -4.94 -12.40 10.66
N LEU A 458 -4.08 -11.81 9.84
CA LEU A 458 -3.87 -10.37 9.77
C LEU A 458 -5.12 -9.60 9.33
N ASN A 459 -5.94 -10.19 8.49
CA ASN A 459 -7.16 -9.54 7.98
C ASN A 459 -8.40 -9.79 8.82
N ILE A 460 -8.51 -10.93 9.47
CA ILE A 460 -9.70 -11.29 10.24
C ILE A 460 -9.45 -11.10 11.74
N VAL A 461 -8.54 -11.88 12.31
CA VAL A 461 -8.37 -11.96 13.76
C VAL A 461 -7.83 -10.65 14.35
N LYS A 462 -6.82 -10.08 13.73
CA LYS A 462 -6.20 -8.82 14.18
C LYS A 462 -7.20 -7.65 14.20
N ASN A 463 -8.18 -7.65 13.32
CA ASN A 463 -9.16 -6.57 13.20
C ASN A 463 -10.44 -6.78 14.04
N ILE A 464 -10.58 -7.89 14.76
CA ILE A 464 -11.80 -8.20 15.52
C ILE A 464 -12.11 -7.13 16.57
N GLU A 465 -11.10 -6.69 17.32
CA GLU A 465 -11.28 -5.64 18.32
C GLU A 465 -11.81 -4.34 17.68
N ASP A 466 -11.21 -3.94 16.56
CA ASP A 466 -11.65 -2.77 15.82
C ASP A 466 -13.07 -2.89 15.25
N TRP A 467 -13.46 -4.10 14.84
CA TRP A 467 -14.79 -4.35 14.30
C TRP A 467 -15.86 -4.39 15.37
N THR A 468 -15.50 -4.79 16.58
CA THR A 468 -16.41 -4.97 17.71
C THR A 468 -16.37 -3.82 18.72
N ALA A 469 -15.41 -2.88 18.58
CA ALA A 469 -15.26 -1.78 19.52
C ALA A 469 -16.43 -0.79 19.45
N GLU A 470 -17.08 -0.53 20.58
CA GLU A 470 -18.19 0.40 20.73
C GLU A 470 -17.87 1.83 20.25
N ARG A 471 -16.62 2.20 20.23
CA ARG A 471 -16.13 3.55 19.84
C ARG A 471 -16.46 3.94 18.39
N LYS A 472 -16.54 2.97 17.46
CA LYS A 472 -16.93 3.25 16.06
C LYS A 472 -18.46 3.35 15.90
N ILE A 473 -19.20 2.84 16.83
CA ILE A 473 -20.66 2.81 16.85
C ILE A 473 -21.23 4.19 17.18
N SER A 474 -20.56 4.96 18.05
CA SER A 474 -21.03 6.27 18.51
C SER A 474 -21.02 7.37 17.43
N VAL A 475 -20.28 7.20 16.35
CA VAL A 475 -20.11 8.23 15.31
C VAL A 475 -21.23 8.23 14.26
N SER A 476 -22.02 7.16 14.15
CA SER A 476 -23.02 7.01 13.08
C SER A 476 -24.48 7.11 13.49
N GLY A 477 -24.79 7.37 14.74
CA GLY A 477 -26.19 7.43 15.22
C GLY A 477 -26.93 6.08 15.22
N ALA A 478 -26.21 5.00 14.90
CA ALA A 478 -26.78 3.66 14.72
C ALA A 478 -26.76 2.80 16.01
N GLN A 479 -26.67 3.43 17.18
CA GLN A 479 -26.52 2.74 18.48
C GLN A 479 -27.59 1.66 18.74
N GLY A 480 -28.81 1.86 18.26
CA GLY A 480 -29.90 0.90 18.47
C GLY A 480 -29.80 -0.37 17.66
N VAL A 481 -29.34 -0.27 16.39
CA VAL A 481 -29.27 -1.41 15.46
C VAL A 481 -28.06 -2.29 15.76
N PHE A 482 -26.96 -1.69 16.19
CA PHE A 482 -25.77 -2.45 16.58
C PHE A 482 -25.95 -3.27 17.84
N ARG A 483 -26.65 -2.73 18.82
CA ARG A 483 -26.99 -3.47 20.03
C ARG A 483 -27.85 -4.70 19.70
N SER A 484 -28.82 -4.55 18.81
CA SER A 484 -29.68 -5.65 18.36
C SER A 484 -28.91 -6.69 17.50
N VAL A 485 -27.94 -6.29 16.68
CA VAL A 485 -27.13 -7.23 15.89
C VAL A 485 -26.08 -7.93 16.75
N ALA A 486 -25.40 -7.23 17.65
CA ALA A 486 -24.51 -7.84 18.63
C ALA A 486 -25.28 -8.76 19.62
N GLU A 487 -26.49 -8.40 19.98
CA GLU A 487 -27.39 -9.25 20.78
C GLU A 487 -28.00 -10.41 19.97
N SER A 488 -28.27 -10.25 18.68
CA SER A 488 -28.77 -11.31 17.79
C SER A 488 -27.72 -12.32 17.38
N LEU A 489 -26.44 -12.04 17.59
CA LEU A 489 -25.36 -13.03 17.50
C LEU A 489 -25.30 -13.95 18.74
N ARG A 490 -26.24 -13.81 19.66
CA ARG A 490 -26.56 -14.88 20.59
C ARG A 490 -26.89 -16.11 19.77
N SER A 491 -26.14 -17.20 20.05
CA SER A 491 -26.25 -18.42 19.29
C SER A 491 -27.71 -18.78 19.01
N PRO A 492 -28.18 -18.86 17.77
CA PRO A 492 -29.55 -19.26 17.48
C PRO A 492 -29.83 -20.73 17.87
N LEU A 493 -28.80 -21.49 18.21
CA LEU A 493 -28.88 -22.91 18.58
C LEU A 493 -28.90 -23.16 20.10
N PHE A 494 -28.40 -22.19 20.90
CA PHE A 494 -28.32 -22.38 22.36
C PHE A 494 -28.50 -21.03 23.07
N ASP A 495 -29.67 -20.78 23.59
CA ASP A 495 -30.00 -19.56 24.36
C ASP A 495 -29.10 -19.32 25.59
N SER A 496 -28.39 -20.36 26.02
CA SER A 496 -27.50 -20.33 27.19
C SER A 496 -26.05 -19.95 26.89
N ILE A 497 -25.62 -19.86 25.61
CA ILE A 497 -24.24 -19.58 25.25
C ILE A 497 -24.12 -18.17 24.66
N ASN A 498 -23.74 -17.21 25.51
CA ASN A 498 -23.38 -15.86 25.10
C ASN A 498 -21.94 -15.84 24.59
N LEU A 499 -21.75 -15.89 23.27
CA LEU A 499 -20.43 -15.70 22.66
C LEU A 499 -20.24 -14.20 22.38
N SER A 500 -19.12 -13.64 22.83
CA SER A 500 -18.71 -12.31 22.41
C SER A 500 -18.47 -12.26 20.90
N ALA A 501 -18.62 -11.10 20.27
CA ALA A 501 -18.33 -10.94 18.84
C ALA A 501 -16.89 -11.37 18.51
N TRP A 502 -15.94 -11.09 19.40
CA TRP A 502 -14.56 -11.55 19.28
C TRP A 502 -14.47 -13.09 19.21
N SER A 503 -15.13 -13.77 20.15
CA SER A 503 -15.16 -15.24 20.19
C SER A 503 -15.80 -15.82 18.94
N TRP A 504 -16.89 -15.24 18.46
CA TRP A 504 -17.58 -15.65 17.25
C TRP A 504 -16.69 -15.56 16.00
N PHE A 505 -16.07 -14.40 15.77
CA PHE A 505 -15.17 -14.21 14.62
C PHE A 505 -13.94 -15.14 14.69
N THR A 506 -13.38 -15.32 15.88
CA THR A 506 -12.23 -16.20 16.09
C THR A 506 -12.59 -17.67 15.78
N LEU A 507 -13.73 -18.14 16.28
CA LEU A 507 -14.22 -19.49 16.00
C LEU A 507 -14.52 -19.67 14.50
N MET A 508 -15.16 -18.69 13.88
CA MET A 508 -15.42 -18.70 12.44
C MET A 508 -14.11 -18.79 11.65
N TRP A 509 -13.10 -18.00 11.99
CA TRP A 509 -11.80 -18.06 11.33
C TRP A 509 -11.13 -19.43 11.49
N ILE A 510 -11.13 -19.97 12.72
CA ILE A 510 -10.58 -21.30 12.98
C ILE A 510 -11.32 -22.36 12.15
N ALA A 511 -12.65 -22.34 12.14
CA ALA A 511 -13.46 -23.28 11.39
C ALA A 511 -13.22 -23.20 9.87
N LEU A 512 -13.21 -22.00 9.31
CA LEU A 512 -12.96 -21.78 7.89
C LEU A 512 -11.54 -22.18 7.50
N THR A 513 -10.53 -21.84 8.32
CA THR A 513 -9.14 -22.23 8.07
C THR A 513 -8.97 -23.74 8.16
N ALA A 514 -9.56 -24.38 9.16
CA ALA A 514 -9.53 -25.84 9.30
C ALA A 514 -10.24 -26.54 8.12
N ALA A 515 -11.41 -26.06 7.71
CA ALA A 515 -12.11 -26.57 6.54
C ALA A 515 -11.26 -26.42 5.26
N THR A 516 -10.60 -25.27 5.09
CA THR A 516 -9.67 -25.02 3.96
C THR A 516 -8.53 -26.04 3.95
N VAL A 517 -7.86 -26.24 5.08
CA VAL A 517 -6.76 -27.20 5.21
C VAL A 517 -7.25 -28.63 4.91
N LEU A 518 -8.39 -29.03 5.49
CA LEU A 518 -8.96 -30.34 5.26
C LEU A 518 -9.28 -30.62 3.79
N VAL A 519 -9.89 -29.64 3.10
CA VAL A 519 -10.20 -29.75 1.66
C VAL A 519 -8.92 -29.83 0.84
N LEU A 520 -7.88 -29.02 1.14
CA LEU A 520 -6.60 -29.07 0.44
C LEU A 520 -5.90 -30.43 0.62
N VAL A 521 -5.89 -30.95 1.85
CA VAL A 521 -5.30 -32.27 2.16
C VAL A 521 -6.07 -33.39 1.47
N ARG A 522 -7.42 -33.34 1.51
CA ARG A 522 -8.27 -34.31 0.83
C ARG A 522 -8.05 -34.29 -0.68
N HIS A 523 -7.99 -33.11 -1.28
CA HIS A 523 -7.76 -32.96 -2.73
C HIS A 523 -6.42 -33.55 -3.20
N ARG A 524 -5.41 -33.58 -2.33
CA ARG A 524 -4.13 -34.24 -2.63
C ARG A 524 -4.28 -35.76 -2.78
N ARG A 525 -5.21 -36.38 -2.05
CA ARG A 525 -5.45 -37.84 -2.04
C ARG A 525 -6.53 -38.24 -3.03
N GLN A 526 -7.58 -37.48 -3.08
CA GLN A 526 -8.75 -37.72 -3.92
C GLN A 526 -9.30 -36.39 -4.43
N SER A 527 -9.44 -36.26 -5.73
CA SER A 527 -9.97 -35.02 -6.34
C SER A 527 -11.34 -34.67 -5.77
N VAL A 528 -11.54 -33.39 -5.51
CA VAL A 528 -12.86 -32.84 -5.19
C VAL A 528 -13.68 -32.85 -6.50
N ALA A 529 -14.94 -33.24 -6.43
CA ALA A 529 -15.84 -33.19 -7.58
C ALA A 529 -15.81 -31.80 -8.22
N LEU A 530 -15.85 -31.71 -9.52
CA LEU A 530 -15.77 -30.51 -10.36
C LEU A 530 -14.38 -29.83 -10.43
N ILE A 531 -13.39 -30.30 -9.67
CA ILE A 531 -12.04 -29.73 -9.68
C ILE A 531 -11.04 -30.83 -10.04
N PRO A 532 -10.42 -30.78 -11.22
CA PRO A 532 -9.44 -31.78 -11.64
C PRO A 532 -8.20 -31.81 -10.73
N SER A 533 -7.53 -32.96 -10.65
CA SER A 533 -6.27 -33.11 -9.88
C SER A 533 -5.04 -32.52 -10.58
N THR A 534 -5.20 -31.98 -11.78
CA THR A 534 -4.15 -31.28 -12.56
C THR A 534 -3.66 -30.02 -11.83
N TRP A 535 -2.56 -29.45 -12.29
CA TRP A 535 -2.08 -28.16 -11.75
C TRP A 535 -3.11 -27.06 -11.89
N LEU A 536 -3.83 -27.01 -13.01
CA LEU A 536 -4.93 -26.09 -13.20
C LEU A 536 -6.00 -26.28 -12.11
N GLY A 537 -6.45 -27.50 -11.86
CA GLY A 537 -7.47 -27.80 -10.85
C GLY A 537 -6.99 -27.49 -9.43
N LYS A 538 -5.74 -27.78 -9.10
CA LYS A 538 -5.14 -27.38 -7.80
C LYS A 538 -5.11 -25.87 -7.63
N GLY A 539 -4.73 -25.14 -8.67
CA GLY A 539 -4.73 -23.67 -8.65
C GLY A 539 -6.13 -23.09 -8.55
N GLN A 540 -7.11 -23.68 -9.22
CA GLN A 540 -8.51 -23.29 -9.11
C GLN A 540 -9.05 -23.49 -7.70
N LEU A 541 -8.71 -24.62 -7.06
CA LEU A 541 -9.08 -24.87 -5.68
C LEU A 541 -8.49 -23.82 -4.73
N LEU A 542 -7.20 -23.51 -4.85
CA LEU A 542 -6.53 -22.47 -4.04
C LEU A 542 -7.24 -21.12 -4.22
N TYR A 543 -7.52 -20.74 -5.46
CA TYR A 543 -8.19 -19.47 -5.76
C TYR A 543 -9.59 -19.40 -5.11
N LEU A 544 -10.42 -20.42 -5.33
CA LEU A 544 -11.79 -20.43 -4.84
C LEU A 544 -11.86 -20.45 -3.32
N MET A 545 -10.99 -21.22 -2.67
CA MET A 545 -10.96 -21.28 -1.21
C MET A 545 -10.53 -19.95 -0.60
N PHE A 546 -9.51 -19.29 -1.15
CA PHE A 546 -9.08 -17.99 -0.66
C PHE A 546 -10.13 -16.90 -0.95
N LEU A 547 -10.72 -16.89 -2.14
CA LEU A 547 -11.80 -15.98 -2.51
C LEU A 547 -12.94 -16.04 -1.48
N TRP A 548 -13.47 -17.25 -1.26
CA TRP A 548 -14.64 -17.42 -0.39
C TRP A 548 -14.31 -17.22 1.09
N LEU A 549 -13.12 -17.58 1.54
CA LEU A 549 -12.66 -17.28 2.88
C LEU A 549 -12.71 -15.77 3.15
N MET A 550 -12.19 -14.94 2.25
CA MET A 550 -12.16 -13.50 2.41
C MET A 550 -13.54 -12.85 2.22
N VAL A 551 -14.32 -13.31 1.25
CA VAL A 551 -15.66 -12.76 0.97
C VAL A 551 -16.65 -13.09 2.09
N ILE A 552 -16.63 -14.32 2.62
CA ILE A 552 -17.50 -14.72 3.75
C ILE A 552 -17.12 -13.93 5.00
N ALA A 553 -15.84 -13.81 5.30
CA ALA A 553 -15.39 -13.03 6.45
C ALA A 553 -15.78 -11.56 6.33
N ASN A 554 -15.63 -10.96 5.14
CA ASN A 554 -16.06 -9.60 4.86
C ASN A 554 -17.58 -9.44 5.03
N PHE A 555 -18.37 -10.37 4.51
CA PHE A 555 -19.82 -10.34 4.63
C PHE A 555 -20.26 -10.49 6.10
N THR A 556 -19.62 -11.38 6.85
CA THR A 556 -19.89 -11.55 8.29
C THR A 556 -19.58 -10.26 9.07
N LYS A 557 -18.45 -9.61 8.76
CA LYS A 557 -18.13 -8.30 9.33
C LYS A 557 -19.20 -7.26 8.98
N ALA A 558 -19.64 -7.21 7.73
CA ALA A 558 -20.64 -6.25 7.29
C ALA A 558 -21.97 -6.41 8.04
N LEU A 559 -22.39 -7.65 8.30
CA LEU A 559 -23.60 -7.94 9.08
C LEU A 559 -23.48 -7.50 10.54
N VAL A 560 -22.27 -7.59 11.13
CA VAL A 560 -22.04 -7.25 12.54
C VAL A 560 -21.75 -5.76 12.73
N ALA A 561 -20.91 -5.20 11.87
CA ALA A 561 -20.36 -3.86 12.05
C ALA A 561 -21.10 -2.74 11.30
N PHE A 562 -21.96 -3.08 10.37
CA PHE A 562 -22.63 -2.10 9.51
C PHE A 562 -24.14 -2.31 9.49
N ALA A 563 -24.83 -1.40 10.13
CA ALA A 563 -26.26 -1.28 9.93
C ALA A 563 -26.57 -0.78 8.51
N ASP A 564 -27.78 -0.90 8.12
CA ASP A 564 -28.49 -0.41 6.93
C ASP A 564 -27.65 0.25 5.80
N GLY A 565 -27.84 -0.19 4.59
CA GLY A 565 -27.29 0.46 3.40
C GLY A 565 -26.03 -0.20 2.82
N ARG A 566 -25.28 -1.03 3.55
CA ARG A 566 -24.13 -1.76 2.97
C ARG A 566 -24.49 -3.03 2.22
N ILE A 567 -25.72 -3.47 2.26
CA ILE A 567 -26.20 -4.66 1.53
C ILE A 567 -25.91 -4.54 0.03
N ALA A 568 -26.07 -3.34 -0.55
CA ALA A 568 -25.76 -3.12 -1.97
C ALA A 568 -24.29 -3.34 -2.28
N THR A 569 -23.37 -2.82 -1.45
CA THR A 569 -21.92 -2.94 -1.62
C THR A 569 -21.46 -4.39 -1.44
N GLU A 570 -21.88 -5.01 -0.36
CA GLU A 570 -21.48 -6.38 -0.03
C GLU A 570 -22.19 -7.38 -0.96
N GLY A 571 -23.44 -7.11 -1.36
CA GLY A 571 -24.15 -7.87 -2.37
C GLY A 571 -23.47 -7.85 -3.73
N THR A 572 -22.95 -6.70 -4.16
CA THR A 572 -22.15 -6.59 -5.39
C THR A 572 -20.85 -7.40 -5.28
N THR A 573 -20.18 -7.36 -4.15
CA THR A 573 -18.98 -8.18 -3.89
C THR A 573 -19.30 -9.68 -3.96
N MET A 574 -20.39 -10.11 -3.33
CA MET A 574 -20.85 -11.50 -3.35
C MET A 574 -21.24 -11.95 -4.77
N PHE A 575 -21.97 -11.12 -5.50
CA PHE A 575 -22.35 -11.40 -6.89
C PHE A 575 -21.10 -11.55 -7.78
N ASN A 576 -20.14 -10.64 -7.68
CA ASN A 576 -18.88 -10.72 -8.40
C ASN A 576 -18.09 -11.99 -8.03
N ALA A 577 -18.12 -12.41 -6.76
CA ALA A 577 -17.49 -13.66 -6.32
C ALA A 577 -18.14 -14.89 -6.91
N LEU A 578 -19.48 -14.92 -7.02
CA LEU A 578 -20.22 -15.99 -7.72
C LEU A 578 -19.85 -16.04 -9.21
N VAL A 579 -19.80 -14.88 -9.88
CA VAL A 579 -19.38 -14.82 -11.29
C VAL A 579 -17.93 -15.32 -11.45
N CYS A 580 -17.00 -14.90 -10.59
CA CYS A 580 -15.63 -15.41 -10.60
C CYS A 580 -15.59 -16.92 -10.39
N THR A 581 -16.43 -17.46 -9.51
CA THR A 581 -16.50 -18.90 -9.25
C THR A 581 -16.93 -19.66 -10.51
N VAL A 582 -18.00 -19.21 -11.17
CA VAL A 582 -18.49 -19.83 -12.41
C VAL A 582 -17.41 -19.76 -13.51
N LEU A 583 -16.78 -18.61 -13.69
CA LEU A 583 -15.73 -18.43 -14.69
C LEU A 583 -14.51 -19.32 -14.42
N ILE A 584 -14.04 -19.40 -13.18
CA ILE A 584 -12.87 -20.21 -12.82
C ILE A 584 -13.17 -21.70 -12.92
N LEU A 585 -14.37 -22.16 -12.54
CA LEU A 585 -14.78 -23.55 -12.72
C LEU A 585 -14.97 -23.90 -14.21
N GLY A 586 -15.62 -23.02 -14.98
CA GLY A 586 -15.82 -23.21 -16.41
C GLY A 586 -14.53 -23.23 -17.22
N TYR A 587 -13.50 -22.51 -16.77
CA TYR A 587 -12.20 -22.49 -17.45
C TYR A 587 -11.49 -23.84 -17.44
N ALA A 588 -11.78 -24.71 -16.48
CA ALA A 588 -11.23 -26.07 -16.43
C ALA A 588 -11.63 -26.94 -17.62
N CYS A 589 -12.70 -26.58 -18.33
CA CYS A 589 -13.24 -27.34 -19.45
C CYS A 589 -12.64 -26.94 -20.80
N GLN A 590 -11.73 -25.95 -20.85
CA GLN A 590 -11.13 -25.48 -22.10
C GLN A 590 -9.79 -26.16 -22.37
N PRO A 591 -9.50 -26.55 -23.63
CA PRO A 591 -8.21 -27.11 -24.00
C PRO A 591 -7.09 -26.09 -23.79
N ASP A 592 -5.90 -26.60 -23.45
CA ASP A 592 -4.70 -25.80 -23.23
C ASP A 592 -4.08 -25.33 -24.53
N GLU A 593 -4.55 -24.23 -25.07
CA GLU A 593 -3.86 -23.53 -26.15
C GLU A 593 -2.84 -22.55 -25.53
N ALA A 594 -1.59 -23.00 -25.49
CA ALA A 594 -0.51 -22.11 -25.11
C ALA A 594 -0.35 -20.98 -26.15
N PRO A 595 -0.24 -19.71 -25.72
CA PRO A 595 -0.05 -18.59 -26.64
C PRO A 595 1.17 -18.80 -27.51
N GLU A 596 1.04 -18.54 -28.82
CA GLU A 596 2.16 -18.59 -29.75
C GLU A 596 3.29 -17.64 -29.30
N PHE A 597 4.52 -18.14 -29.32
CA PHE A 597 5.68 -17.34 -28.91
C PHE A 597 6.00 -16.25 -29.93
N LYS A 598 6.00 -14.99 -29.49
CA LYS A 598 6.34 -13.82 -30.30
C LYS A 598 7.59 -13.15 -29.73
N LYS A 599 8.67 -13.09 -30.51
CA LYS A 599 9.90 -12.38 -30.11
C LYS A 599 9.59 -10.91 -29.81
N ALA A 600 10.10 -10.39 -28.71
CA ALA A 600 9.87 -9.02 -28.29
C ALA A 600 11.16 -8.28 -27.94
N ASP A 601 11.24 -7.00 -28.33
CA ASP A 601 12.24 -6.07 -27.81
C ASP A 601 11.68 -5.34 -26.58
N PHE A 602 11.98 -5.87 -25.41
CA PHE A 602 11.55 -5.26 -24.15
C PHE A 602 12.20 -3.91 -23.87
N GLY A 603 13.31 -3.56 -24.53
CA GLY A 603 13.90 -2.23 -24.44
C GLY A 603 13.02 -1.18 -25.11
N LEU A 604 12.55 -1.47 -26.32
CA LEU A 604 11.58 -0.62 -27.03
C LEU A 604 10.24 -0.55 -26.28
N PHE A 605 9.77 -1.68 -25.78
CA PHE A 605 8.52 -1.73 -24.99
C PHE A 605 8.59 -0.90 -23.71
N THR A 606 9.71 -0.90 -23.02
CA THR A 606 9.97 -0.07 -21.84
C THR A 606 9.86 1.43 -22.17
N ARG A 607 10.47 1.86 -23.30
CA ARG A 607 10.38 3.26 -23.74
C ARG A 607 8.93 3.65 -24.08
N LYS A 608 8.20 2.78 -24.78
CA LYS A 608 6.77 3.00 -25.10
C LYS A 608 5.92 3.04 -23.83
N ALA A 609 6.17 2.19 -22.85
CA ALA A 609 5.47 2.21 -21.57
C ALA A 609 5.73 3.50 -20.77
N ALA A 610 6.97 3.99 -20.75
CA ALA A 610 7.31 5.25 -20.11
C ALA A 610 6.62 6.45 -20.80
N LEU A 611 6.63 6.49 -22.14
CA LEU A 611 5.92 7.52 -22.90
C LEU A 611 4.41 7.45 -22.66
N LEU A 612 3.82 6.25 -22.66
CA LEU A 612 2.41 6.05 -22.35
C LEU A 612 2.07 6.59 -20.96
N ALA A 613 2.89 6.28 -19.96
CA ALA A 613 2.69 6.79 -18.59
C ALA A 613 2.69 8.33 -18.55
N ALA A 614 3.64 8.98 -19.23
CA ALA A 614 3.71 10.44 -19.29
C ALA A 614 2.48 11.05 -20.01
N VAL A 615 2.07 10.46 -21.13
CA VAL A 615 0.89 10.90 -21.88
C VAL A 615 -0.38 10.72 -21.05
N LEU A 616 -0.54 9.59 -20.37
CA LEU A 616 -1.70 9.34 -19.53
C LEU A 616 -1.72 10.27 -18.30
N LEU A 617 -0.57 10.51 -17.66
CA LEU A 617 -0.46 11.44 -16.54
C LEU A 617 -0.97 12.84 -16.91
N ILE A 618 -0.43 13.42 -17.99
CA ILE A 618 -0.79 14.77 -18.44
C ILE A 618 -2.21 14.76 -19.00
N GLY A 619 -2.55 13.76 -19.81
CA GLY A 619 -3.86 13.65 -20.46
C GLY A 619 -4.99 13.52 -19.47
N THR A 620 -4.89 12.64 -18.48
CA THR A 620 -5.95 12.47 -17.46
C THR A 620 -6.08 13.71 -16.57
N ALA A 621 -4.96 14.30 -16.11
CA ALA A 621 -5.01 15.50 -15.30
C ALA A 621 -5.68 16.66 -16.05
N THR A 622 -5.37 16.83 -17.32
CA THR A 622 -5.96 17.89 -18.16
C THR A 622 -7.42 17.62 -18.47
N LEU A 623 -7.74 16.46 -19.03
CA LEU A 623 -9.09 16.12 -19.50
C LEU A 623 -10.09 16.07 -18.35
N TYR A 624 -9.71 15.47 -17.21
CA TYR A 624 -10.63 15.34 -16.08
C TYR A 624 -10.83 16.67 -15.34
N THR A 625 -9.79 17.49 -15.24
CA THR A 625 -9.94 18.87 -14.74
C THR A 625 -10.87 19.68 -15.64
N ILE A 626 -10.69 19.66 -16.95
CA ILE A 626 -11.57 20.33 -17.90
C ILE A 626 -13.00 19.80 -17.78
N GLY A 627 -13.18 18.46 -17.73
CA GLY A 627 -14.49 17.84 -17.60
C GLY A 627 -15.25 18.26 -16.34
N ILE A 628 -14.61 18.26 -15.17
CA ILE A 628 -15.23 18.73 -13.93
C ILE A 628 -15.58 20.21 -14.03
N ARG A 629 -14.69 21.03 -14.55
CA ARG A 629 -14.89 22.48 -14.64
C ARG A 629 -15.96 22.88 -15.67
N SER A 630 -16.10 22.13 -16.75
CA SER A 630 -17.17 22.37 -17.72
C SER A 630 -18.57 22.12 -17.14
N ILE A 631 -18.69 21.20 -16.17
CA ILE A 631 -19.97 20.85 -15.53
C ILE A 631 -20.24 21.72 -14.30
N TYR A 632 -19.24 21.90 -13.44
CA TYR A 632 -19.43 22.53 -12.12
C TYR A 632 -18.78 23.91 -11.98
N GLY A 633 -18.04 24.38 -12.99
CA GLY A 633 -17.34 25.66 -12.96
C GLY A 633 -16.24 25.68 -11.89
N ASN A 634 -16.18 26.76 -11.13
CA ASN A 634 -15.23 26.96 -10.02
C ASN A 634 -15.81 26.54 -8.66
N ARG A 635 -16.95 25.86 -8.65
CA ARG A 635 -17.58 25.42 -7.40
C ARG A 635 -16.92 24.15 -6.85
N PRO A 636 -16.70 24.05 -5.53
CA PRO A 636 -16.18 22.83 -4.93
C PRO A 636 -17.23 21.72 -5.02
N THR A 637 -16.80 20.55 -5.50
CA THR A 637 -17.67 19.37 -5.69
C THR A 637 -17.66 18.43 -4.49
N GLY A 638 -16.69 18.57 -3.59
CA GLY A 638 -16.57 17.73 -2.39
C GLY A 638 -17.59 18.04 -1.30
N TRP A 639 -18.17 17.01 -0.72
CA TRP A 639 -19.12 17.12 0.40
C TRP A 639 -18.47 17.58 1.71
N GLY A 640 -17.19 17.30 1.91
CA GLY A 640 -16.48 17.48 3.17
C GLY A 640 -16.07 18.91 3.53
N GLY A 641 -16.41 19.91 2.75
CA GLY A 641 -16.12 21.30 3.07
C GLY A 641 -14.66 21.73 3.09
N LYS A 642 -13.73 20.83 2.83
CA LYS A 642 -12.31 21.13 2.82
C LYS A 642 -11.96 21.97 1.58
N ASN A 643 -11.65 23.23 1.82
CA ASN A 643 -11.24 24.15 0.78
C ASN A 643 -9.69 24.11 0.64
N LEU A 644 -9.18 22.97 0.23
CA LEU A 644 -7.74 22.76 0.08
C LEU A 644 -7.21 23.60 -1.10
N ARG A 645 -6.13 24.34 -0.90
CA ARG A 645 -5.50 25.17 -1.91
C ARG A 645 -4.00 24.94 -2.00
N LEU A 646 -3.53 24.71 -3.22
CA LEU A 646 -2.11 24.72 -3.55
C LEU A 646 -1.64 26.17 -3.70
N GLY A 647 -0.44 26.48 -3.27
CA GLY A 647 0.17 27.80 -3.44
C GLY A 647 0.54 28.46 -2.11
N PRO A 648 0.76 29.77 -2.09
CA PRO A 648 1.15 30.53 -0.90
C PRO A 648 0.19 30.38 0.29
N ASP A 649 -1.10 30.16 -0.03
CA ASP A 649 -2.17 29.97 0.94
C ASP A 649 -2.57 28.50 1.12
N ALA A 650 -1.66 27.57 0.83
CA ALA A 650 -1.93 26.15 0.98
C ALA A 650 -2.27 25.81 2.44
N ASP A 651 -3.33 25.04 2.65
CA ASP A 651 -3.83 24.67 3.99
C ASP A 651 -2.83 23.82 4.78
N TRP A 652 -1.95 23.10 4.07
CA TRP A 652 -0.87 22.31 4.66
C TRP A 652 0.45 23.09 4.79
N ARG A 653 0.47 24.33 4.30
CA ARG A 653 1.64 25.17 4.44
C ARG A 653 1.74 25.67 5.86
N VAL A 654 2.89 25.48 6.39
CA VAL A 654 3.23 26.07 7.65
C VAL A 654 3.59 27.52 7.43
N LYS A 655 2.85 28.41 8.06
CA LYS A 655 3.22 29.79 8.17
C LYS A 655 4.19 29.91 9.35
N PRO A 656 5.40 30.46 9.15
CA PRO A 656 6.28 30.73 10.28
C PRO A 656 5.52 31.59 11.30
N LEU A 657 5.63 31.25 12.57
CA LEU A 657 5.22 32.15 13.64
C LEU A 657 5.94 33.47 13.39
N LEU A 658 5.23 34.46 12.89
CA LEU A 658 5.73 35.82 12.87
C LEU A 658 5.99 36.11 14.34
N LYS A 659 7.28 36.19 14.73
CA LYS A 659 7.70 36.71 16.03
C LYS A 659 6.89 37.97 16.23
N ASN A 660 6.05 37.97 17.28
CA ASN A 660 5.13 39.02 17.63
C ASN A 660 5.62 40.40 17.15
N LYS A 661 4.92 40.96 16.18
CA LYS A 661 4.94 42.43 16.13
C LYS A 661 4.31 42.84 17.45
N PRO A 662 5.01 43.62 18.29
CA PRO A 662 4.38 44.21 19.46
C PRO A 662 3.11 44.90 18.94
N HIS A 663 1.98 44.59 19.53
CA HIS A 663 0.74 45.30 19.28
C HIS A 663 1.04 46.78 19.47
N ALA A 664 1.05 47.53 18.34
CA ALA A 664 1.06 48.98 18.37
C ALA A 664 -0.36 49.50 18.70
#